data_b02d4e59300ac2d3425f41bc76d65bf5
#
_entry.id   b02d4e59300ac2d3425f41bc76d65bf5
#
_cell.length_a   1.000
_cell.length_b   1.000
_cell.length_c   1.000
_cell.angle_alpha   90.00
_cell.angle_beta   90.00
_cell.angle_gamma   90.00
#
_symmetry.space_group_name_H-M   'P 1'
#
loop_
_entity.id
_entity.type
_entity.pdbx_description
1 polymer ?
#
loop_
_entity_poly.entity_id
_entity_poly.type
_entity_poly.pdbx_seq_one_letter_code
_entity_poly.pdbx_strand_id
1 'polypeptide(L)'
;MERHLSSDLTRTNRTLRTTLENSKLTHALLKTIGILAVSMVMADGVLTPAQSVLGAVQGLKVVSPTITTSTVVGTSCAILILLFTLQPLGTTKIASCFAPIVIIWLAFNGGFGIYNLVQHDHTVLRAFNPALAIRFLTVHKTQGWRMLGGILLAFTGVEALFADLGAFSARAIQLSWMGYTYPCLLLAYAGQAAFISENPEAVSNPFFNSVPPGMLYPALVAAVLAAVVASQAMITATFQLVSQIMKLSYCPQVRVVHTSRVFHGQLYVPFFNWLLMAGSVLVTAVYSDTTRLGNAYGVCVMFVTFFDTAMVTLVALIVWRLPPWVVALPWLFFALIDGLYLSSALNKVPDGAWLTLTVSGLLAGMFLLWRFGKENQWRAEAEDRFAPSNLVRNDAEGRLRLTDRWGGDPLSVIRGMGIFFDKTGVLTPAVFTHFVSKFVAVPDVAVFFHLHPVEVPSVPAAERYRVSRFTAVPGCYRLVVRHGFMDEVISPDLAALVYEQVRGAILRRQDDETQSEPRPEMDEKTQQKSSPQDDPSSPPGTATTPEETPSATSGTTSPSRAPTTASSTAISAELSRLDRAYAAKIMYIIGKEQMRVRDSARLSVSSRSWSTSVSGMGRRLVLSTFLWIRDNTRAKIANLRLAMDRVVEVGFVKEI
;
A
#
# COMPACT_ATOMS: atom_id res chain seq x y z
N MET A 1 9.68 6.18 6.14
CA MET A 1 8.80 7.12 6.87
C MET A 1 9.36 7.28 8.26
N GLU A 2 9.88 8.43 8.58
CA GLU A 2 10.24 8.77 9.96
C GLU A 2 8.95 8.79 10.78
N ARG A 3 8.89 7.94 11.80
CA ARG A 3 7.80 7.98 12.78
C ARG A 3 8.07 9.16 13.71
N HIS A 4 7.40 10.27 13.48
CA HIS A 4 7.44 11.38 14.42
C HIS A 4 6.90 10.93 15.78
N LEU A 5 7.66 11.21 16.83
CA LEU A 5 7.25 10.92 18.21
C LEU A 5 6.05 11.82 18.57
N SER A 6 5.15 11.31 19.41
CA SER A 6 4.00 12.11 19.90
C SER A 6 4.44 13.33 20.70
N SER A 7 5.68 13.34 21.22
CA SER A 7 6.31 14.49 21.89
C SER A 7 6.49 15.70 20.99
N ASP A 8 6.65 15.47 19.67
CA ASP A 8 6.97 16.54 18.72
C ASP A 8 5.72 17.29 18.23
N LEU A 9 4.52 16.84 18.59
CA LEU A 9 3.26 17.48 18.25
C LEU A 9 2.91 18.61 19.23
N THR A 10 2.26 19.65 18.74
CA THR A 10 1.64 20.66 19.59
C THR A 10 0.62 20.01 20.53
N ARG A 11 0.36 20.61 21.70
CA ARG A 11 -0.58 20.05 22.70
C ARG A 11 -1.95 19.72 22.08
N THR A 12 -2.48 20.60 21.25
CA THR A 12 -3.77 20.44 20.57
C THR A 12 -3.74 19.28 19.56
N ASN A 13 -2.70 19.20 18.74
CA ASN A 13 -2.57 18.14 17.73
C ASN A 13 -2.31 16.77 18.38
N ARG A 14 -1.62 16.75 19.51
CA ARG A 14 -1.45 15.53 20.35
C ARG A 14 -2.79 15.04 20.88
N THR A 15 -3.62 15.95 21.41
CA THR A 15 -4.96 15.60 21.92
C THR A 15 -5.84 15.08 20.77
N LEU A 16 -5.84 15.74 19.61
CA LEU A 16 -6.55 15.28 18.41
C LEU A 16 -6.10 13.88 17.98
N ARG A 17 -4.78 13.65 17.90
CA ARG A 17 -4.24 12.33 17.56
C ARG A 17 -4.68 11.26 18.55
N THR A 18 -4.56 11.52 19.84
CA THR A 18 -4.97 10.59 20.90
C THR A 18 -6.48 10.30 20.84
N THR A 19 -7.30 11.31 20.55
CA THR A 19 -8.75 11.13 20.37
C THR A 19 -9.06 10.30 19.14
N LEU A 20 -8.39 10.55 18.00
CA LEU A 20 -8.53 9.75 16.78
C LEU A 20 -8.10 8.30 16.98
N GLU A 21 -6.98 8.06 17.69
CA GLU A 21 -6.46 6.73 17.97
C GLU A 21 -7.31 5.93 18.96
N ASN A 22 -8.01 6.57 19.89
CA ASN A 22 -8.77 5.90 20.93
C ASN A 22 -10.28 5.79 20.64
N SER A 23 -10.82 6.63 19.77
CA SER A 23 -12.26 6.65 19.48
C SER A 23 -12.64 5.57 18.46
N LYS A 24 -13.49 4.64 18.89
CA LYS A 24 -14.05 3.61 18.00
C LYS A 24 -14.88 4.20 16.86
N LEU A 25 -15.56 5.33 17.10
CA LEU A 25 -16.36 6.02 16.09
C LEU A 25 -15.50 6.61 14.98
N THR A 26 -14.42 7.31 15.35
CA THR A 26 -13.48 7.88 14.37
C THR A 26 -12.78 6.79 13.56
N HIS A 27 -12.37 5.69 14.18
CA HIS A 27 -11.84 4.53 13.45
C HIS A 27 -12.84 3.96 12.45
N ALA A 28 -14.12 3.79 12.85
CA ALA A 28 -15.17 3.30 11.96
C ALA A 28 -15.40 4.28 10.80
N LEU A 29 -15.48 5.59 11.08
CA LEU A 29 -15.68 6.64 10.09
C LEU A 29 -14.52 6.68 9.08
N LEU A 30 -13.27 6.74 9.54
CA LEU A 30 -12.09 6.75 8.68
C LEU A 30 -11.97 5.48 7.83
N LYS A 31 -12.26 4.32 8.42
CA LYS A 31 -12.32 3.04 7.70
C LYS A 31 -13.38 3.07 6.60
N THR A 32 -14.57 3.58 6.88
CA THR A 32 -15.67 3.66 5.91
C THR A 32 -15.34 4.63 4.79
N ILE A 33 -14.85 5.83 5.11
CA ILE A 33 -14.44 6.83 4.12
C ILE A 33 -13.33 6.26 3.24
N GLY A 34 -12.29 5.66 3.82
CA GLY A 34 -11.18 5.07 3.06
C GLY A 34 -11.64 3.94 2.12
N ILE A 35 -12.54 3.06 2.58
CA ILE A 35 -13.09 1.99 1.74
C ILE A 35 -13.93 2.56 0.60
N LEU A 36 -14.79 3.54 0.89
CA LEU A 36 -15.62 4.19 -0.14
C LEU A 36 -14.75 4.93 -1.16
N ALA A 37 -13.78 5.73 -0.72
CA ALA A 37 -12.86 6.43 -1.61
C ALA A 37 -12.15 5.45 -2.55
N VAL A 38 -11.53 4.40 -2.01
CA VAL A 38 -10.82 3.41 -2.84
C VAL A 38 -11.76 2.66 -3.77
N SER A 39 -12.96 2.27 -3.33
CA SER A 39 -13.92 1.58 -4.18
C SER A 39 -14.47 2.48 -5.29
N MET A 40 -14.61 3.79 -5.04
CA MET A 40 -14.97 4.77 -6.07
C MET A 40 -13.85 4.91 -7.11
N VAL A 41 -12.59 5.10 -6.71
CA VAL A 41 -11.45 5.18 -7.64
C VAL A 41 -11.30 3.89 -8.46
N MET A 42 -11.54 2.73 -7.86
CA MET A 42 -11.49 1.46 -8.62
C MET A 42 -12.67 1.31 -9.59
N ALA A 43 -13.85 1.83 -9.25
CA ALA A 43 -14.98 1.87 -10.18
C ALA A 43 -14.67 2.82 -11.35
N ASP A 44 -14.01 3.95 -11.08
CA ASP A 44 -13.53 4.86 -12.09
C ASP A 44 -12.48 4.24 -13.03
N GLY A 45 -11.67 3.32 -12.54
CA GLY A 45 -10.75 2.54 -13.36
C GLY A 45 -11.39 1.77 -14.53
N VAL A 46 -12.70 1.52 -14.46
CA VAL A 46 -13.50 0.96 -15.55
C VAL A 46 -14.10 2.06 -16.43
N LEU A 47 -14.54 3.16 -15.83
CA LEU A 47 -15.28 4.22 -16.50
C LEU A 47 -14.37 5.14 -17.32
N THR A 48 -13.26 5.58 -16.78
CA THR A 48 -12.35 6.54 -17.43
C THR A 48 -11.79 6.04 -18.75
N PRO A 49 -11.29 4.79 -18.89
CA PRO A 49 -10.88 4.29 -20.20
C PRO A 49 -12.04 4.26 -21.21
N ALA A 50 -13.23 3.84 -20.78
CA ALA A 50 -14.41 3.80 -21.64
C ALA A 50 -14.82 5.22 -22.09
N GLN A 51 -14.92 6.17 -21.18
CA GLN A 51 -15.30 7.57 -21.45
C GLN A 51 -14.29 8.27 -22.36
N SER A 52 -13.00 8.15 -22.06
CA SER A 52 -11.94 8.85 -22.79
C SER A 52 -11.86 8.39 -24.24
N VAL A 53 -11.83 7.07 -24.46
CA VAL A 53 -11.71 6.51 -25.81
C VAL A 53 -12.99 6.74 -26.61
N LEU A 54 -14.17 6.51 -26.02
CA LEU A 54 -15.45 6.74 -26.71
C LEU A 54 -15.60 8.22 -27.10
N GLY A 55 -15.26 9.15 -26.21
CA GLY A 55 -15.33 10.60 -26.45
C GLY A 55 -14.40 11.05 -27.59
N ALA A 56 -13.16 10.53 -27.62
CA ALA A 56 -12.22 10.85 -28.69
C ALA A 56 -12.67 10.29 -30.04
N VAL A 57 -13.16 9.04 -30.07
CA VAL A 57 -13.66 8.40 -31.33
C VAL A 57 -14.95 9.04 -31.84
N GLN A 58 -15.77 9.62 -30.95
CA GLN A 58 -16.96 10.39 -31.39
C GLN A 58 -16.61 11.59 -32.28
N GLY A 59 -15.39 12.13 -32.20
CA GLY A 59 -14.88 13.15 -33.09
C GLY A 59 -14.95 12.76 -34.57
N LEU A 60 -14.95 11.46 -34.87
CA LEU A 60 -15.16 10.95 -36.24
C LEU A 60 -16.51 11.36 -36.83
N LYS A 61 -17.56 11.56 -36.02
CA LYS A 61 -18.87 12.01 -36.47
C LYS A 61 -18.86 13.45 -36.98
N VAL A 62 -17.92 14.28 -36.52
CA VAL A 62 -17.72 15.65 -37.01
C VAL A 62 -17.09 15.61 -38.41
N VAL A 63 -16.17 14.65 -38.64
CA VAL A 63 -15.54 14.45 -39.96
C VAL A 63 -16.49 13.84 -40.98
N SER A 64 -17.28 12.85 -40.57
CA SER A 64 -18.25 12.17 -41.43
C SER A 64 -19.53 11.86 -40.64
N PRO A 65 -20.62 12.64 -40.85
CA PRO A 65 -21.90 12.45 -40.17
C PRO A 65 -22.57 11.09 -40.46
N THR A 66 -22.13 10.38 -41.51
CA THR A 66 -22.65 9.05 -41.88
C THR A 66 -22.18 7.91 -40.99
N ILE A 67 -21.19 8.15 -40.14
CA ILE A 67 -20.63 7.12 -39.24
C ILE A 67 -21.67 6.74 -38.18
N THR A 68 -22.01 5.45 -38.15
CA THR A 68 -22.98 4.92 -37.18
C THR A 68 -22.42 4.86 -35.76
N THR A 69 -23.30 4.94 -34.76
CA THR A 69 -22.89 4.77 -33.35
C THR A 69 -22.25 3.39 -33.11
N SER A 70 -22.71 2.37 -33.81
CA SER A 70 -22.12 1.02 -33.72
C SER A 70 -20.66 0.99 -34.17
N THR A 71 -20.30 1.73 -35.23
CA THR A 71 -18.91 1.85 -35.68
C THR A 71 -18.05 2.55 -34.65
N VAL A 72 -18.54 3.64 -34.04
CA VAL A 72 -17.83 4.37 -32.96
C VAL A 72 -17.58 3.44 -31.75
N VAL A 73 -18.62 2.73 -31.30
CA VAL A 73 -18.51 1.79 -30.19
C VAL A 73 -17.54 0.64 -30.50
N GLY A 74 -17.67 0.04 -31.71
CA GLY A 74 -16.79 -1.05 -32.15
C GLY A 74 -15.32 -0.63 -32.20
N THR A 75 -15.03 0.55 -32.76
CA THR A 75 -13.68 1.11 -32.83
C THR A 75 -13.13 1.40 -31.43
N SER A 76 -13.95 1.96 -30.55
CA SER A 76 -13.57 2.22 -29.17
C SER A 76 -13.24 0.94 -28.38
N CYS A 77 -14.06 -0.10 -28.51
CA CYS A 77 -13.80 -1.41 -27.93
C CYS A 77 -12.51 -2.03 -28.47
N ALA A 78 -12.25 -1.93 -29.79
CA ALA A 78 -11.00 -2.43 -30.37
C ALA A 78 -9.75 -1.72 -29.79
N ILE A 79 -9.79 -0.39 -29.65
CA ILE A 79 -8.72 0.39 -29.04
C ILE A 79 -8.50 -0.03 -27.58
N LEU A 80 -9.58 -0.19 -26.80
CA LEU A 80 -9.48 -0.63 -25.40
C LEU A 80 -8.88 -2.04 -25.29
N ILE A 81 -9.33 -3.00 -26.07
CA ILE A 81 -8.79 -4.37 -26.08
C ILE A 81 -7.31 -4.33 -26.41
N LEU A 82 -6.90 -3.57 -27.43
CA LEU A 82 -5.49 -3.41 -27.79
C LEU A 82 -4.68 -2.82 -26.63
N LEU A 83 -5.17 -1.75 -26.00
CA LEU A 83 -4.50 -1.09 -24.87
C LEU A 83 -4.27 -2.06 -23.70
N PHE A 84 -5.29 -2.79 -23.26
CA PHE A 84 -5.18 -3.75 -22.17
C PHE A 84 -4.32 -4.97 -22.51
N THR A 85 -4.30 -5.39 -23.78
CA THR A 85 -3.45 -6.49 -24.26
C THR A 85 -1.97 -6.12 -24.30
N LEU A 86 -1.65 -4.84 -24.49
CA LEU A 86 -0.27 -4.34 -24.50
C LEU A 86 0.33 -4.16 -23.08
N GLN A 87 -0.47 -4.16 -22.01
CA GLN A 87 -0.01 -3.94 -20.64
C GLN A 87 1.15 -4.87 -20.18
N PRO A 88 1.16 -6.18 -20.52
CA PRO A 88 2.25 -7.08 -20.11
C PRO A 88 3.63 -6.70 -20.68
N LEU A 89 3.71 -5.89 -21.75
CA LEU A 89 4.98 -5.41 -22.32
C LEU A 89 5.73 -4.46 -21.40
N GLY A 90 5.06 -3.95 -20.38
CA GLY A 90 5.62 -3.09 -19.35
C GLY A 90 5.31 -1.61 -19.56
N THR A 91 4.77 -0.99 -18.54
CA THR A 91 4.36 0.43 -18.52
C THR A 91 5.51 1.39 -18.79
N THR A 92 6.74 1.04 -18.41
CA THR A 92 7.93 1.90 -18.57
C THR A 92 8.24 2.19 -20.04
N LYS A 93 8.17 1.19 -20.93
CA LYS A 93 8.45 1.37 -22.36
C LYS A 93 7.34 2.17 -23.06
N ILE A 94 6.11 1.92 -22.66
CA ILE A 94 4.94 2.59 -23.21
C ILE A 94 4.91 4.06 -22.75
N ALA A 95 5.23 4.32 -21.47
CA ALA A 95 5.22 5.66 -20.88
C ALA A 95 6.20 6.66 -21.54
N SER A 96 7.31 6.19 -22.11
CA SER A 96 8.26 7.08 -22.81
C SER A 96 7.67 7.75 -24.06
N CYS A 97 6.68 7.11 -24.69
CA CYS A 97 5.96 7.67 -25.83
C CYS A 97 4.84 8.65 -25.43
N PHE A 98 4.41 8.63 -24.17
CA PHE A 98 3.25 9.41 -23.71
C PHE A 98 3.54 10.89 -23.54
N ALA A 99 4.74 11.24 -23.07
CA ALA A 99 5.09 12.63 -22.85
C ALA A 99 5.02 13.50 -24.11
N PRO A 100 5.59 13.08 -25.27
CA PRO A 100 5.42 13.81 -26.52
C PRO A 100 3.96 13.98 -26.95
N ILE A 101 3.15 12.92 -26.80
CA ILE A 101 1.72 12.96 -27.15
C ILE A 101 1.00 14.01 -26.33
N VAL A 102 1.19 14.01 -25.02
CA VAL A 102 0.54 14.97 -24.10
C VAL A 102 1.01 16.40 -24.37
N ILE A 103 2.29 16.60 -24.63
CA ILE A 103 2.85 17.93 -24.96
C ILE A 103 2.18 18.47 -26.24
N ILE A 104 2.11 17.68 -27.31
CA ILE A 104 1.47 18.08 -28.56
C ILE A 104 -0.04 18.34 -28.38
N TRP A 105 -0.72 17.45 -27.63
CA TRP A 105 -2.14 17.60 -27.33
C TRP A 105 -2.44 18.91 -26.58
N LEU A 106 -1.66 19.21 -25.54
CA LEU A 106 -1.81 20.45 -24.77
C LEU A 106 -1.43 21.69 -25.59
N ALA A 107 -0.41 21.58 -26.46
CA ALA A 107 -0.08 22.66 -27.39
C ALA A 107 -1.23 22.97 -28.36
N PHE A 108 -1.90 21.93 -28.88
CA PHE A 108 -3.11 22.12 -29.71
C PHE A 108 -4.22 22.79 -28.92
N ASN A 109 -4.49 22.32 -27.69
CA ASN A 109 -5.51 22.93 -26.84
C ASN A 109 -5.23 24.41 -26.56
N GLY A 110 -4.00 24.75 -26.17
CA GLY A 110 -3.60 26.15 -25.95
C GLY A 110 -3.62 26.98 -27.22
N GLY A 111 -3.08 26.45 -28.33
CA GLY A 111 -3.04 27.15 -29.62
C GLY A 111 -4.44 27.41 -30.21
N PHE A 112 -5.32 26.38 -30.20
CA PHE A 112 -6.71 26.55 -30.65
C PHE A 112 -7.48 27.49 -29.73
N GLY A 113 -7.20 27.46 -28.42
CA GLY A 113 -7.78 28.39 -27.47
C GLY A 113 -7.42 29.84 -27.78
N ILE A 114 -6.16 30.14 -28.07
CA ILE A 114 -5.71 31.48 -28.47
C ILE A 114 -6.37 31.87 -29.81
N TYR A 115 -6.36 30.98 -30.80
CA TYR A 115 -6.99 31.24 -32.09
C TYR A 115 -8.44 31.64 -31.95
N ASN A 116 -9.23 30.89 -31.20
CA ASN A 116 -10.65 31.17 -30.99
C ASN A 116 -10.90 32.46 -30.20
N LEU A 117 -10.06 32.77 -29.21
CA LEU A 117 -10.15 34.05 -28.47
C LEU A 117 -9.85 35.26 -29.34
N VAL A 118 -8.99 35.11 -30.36
CA VAL A 118 -8.66 36.21 -31.29
C VAL A 118 -9.73 36.36 -32.37
N GLN A 119 -10.32 35.26 -32.85
CA GLN A 119 -11.30 35.28 -33.94
C GLN A 119 -12.73 35.54 -33.47
N HIS A 120 -13.05 35.18 -32.24
CA HIS A 120 -14.41 35.22 -31.68
C HIS A 120 -14.45 36.14 -30.44
N ASP A 121 -15.47 35.99 -29.59
CA ASP A 121 -15.72 36.86 -28.46
C ASP A 121 -14.69 36.72 -27.32
N HIS A 122 -13.70 37.60 -27.29
CA HIS A 122 -12.72 37.68 -26.21
C HIS A 122 -13.30 38.18 -24.88
N THR A 123 -14.54 38.71 -24.85
CA THR A 123 -15.17 39.21 -23.61
C THR A 123 -15.46 38.06 -22.62
N VAL A 124 -15.42 36.80 -23.07
CA VAL A 124 -15.51 35.61 -22.18
C VAL A 124 -14.42 35.58 -21.10
N LEU A 125 -13.29 36.29 -21.29
CA LEU A 125 -12.24 36.42 -20.27
C LEU A 125 -12.74 37.15 -18.99
N ARG A 126 -13.89 37.83 -19.05
CA ARG A 126 -14.57 38.39 -17.84
C ARG A 126 -14.93 37.28 -16.85
N ALA A 127 -15.03 36.01 -17.31
CA ALA A 127 -15.29 34.85 -16.44
C ALA A 127 -14.25 34.65 -15.35
N PHE A 128 -13.04 35.21 -15.48
CA PHE A 128 -12.05 35.23 -14.41
C PHE A 128 -12.46 36.04 -13.17
N ASN A 129 -13.50 36.87 -13.29
CA ASN A 129 -14.05 37.58 -12.15
C ASN A 129 -14.99 36.65 -11.34
N PRO A 130 -14.62 36.25 -10.10
CA PRO A 130 -15.41 35.33 -9.29
C PRO A 130 -16.81 35.86 -8.94
N ALA A 131 -17.02 37.18 -8.98
CA ALA A 131 -18.33 37.78 -8.75
C ALA A 131 -19.36 37.33 -9.80
N LEU A 132 -18.93 37.01 -11.04
CA LEU A 132 -19.85 36.53 -12.09
C LEU A 132 -20.34 35.11 -11.79
N ALA A 133 -19.50 34.26 -11.21
CA ALA A 133 -19.90 32.92 -10.77
C ALA A 133 -20.96 32.98 -9.67
N ILE A 134 -20.76 33.88 -8.66
CA ILE A 134 -21.73 34.09 -7.60
C ILE A 134 -23.04 34.65 -8.16
N ARG A 135 -22.95 35.64 -9.07
CA ARG A 135 -24.12 36.24 -9.75
C ARG A 135 -24.87 35.17 -10.56
N PHE A 136 -24.18 34.31 -11.27
CA PHE A 136 -24.80 33.21 -12.02
C PHE A 136 -25.63 32.31 -11.10
N LEU A 137 -25.07 31.87 -9.97
CA LEU A 137 -25.77 31.02 -9.00
C LEU A 137 -26.96 31.76 -8.34
N THR A 138 -26.83 33.03 -8.04
CA THR A 138 -27.92 33.81 -7.41
C THR A 138 -29.06 34.10 -8.38
N VAL A 139 -28.77 34.33 -9.67
CA VAL A 139 -29.79 34.60 -10.71
C VAL A 139 -30.50 33.30 -11.09
N HIS A 140 -29.75 32.23 -11.38
CA HIS A 140 -30.31 30.96 -11.87
C HIS A 140 -30.73 29.99 -10.74
N LYS A 141 -30.42 30.29 -9.50
CA LYS A 141 -30.85 29.51 -8.31
C LYS A 141 -30.70 28.01 -8.51
N THR A 142 -31.80 27.24 -8.46
CA THR A 142 -31.82 25.79 -8.59
C THR A 142 -31.32 25.30 -9.95
N GLN A 143 -31.57 26.05 -11.04
CA GLN A 143 -31.03 25.67 -12.35
C GLN A 143 -29.51 25.84 -12.40
N GLY A 144 -29.00 26.97 -11.88
CA GLY A 144 -27.56 27.21 -11.79
C GLY A 144 -26.86 26.14 -10.97
N TRP A 145 -27.46 25.74 -9.83
CA TRP A 145 -26.93 24.63 -9.01
C TRP A 145 -26.94 23.28 -9.77
N ARG A 146 -27.99 22.94 -10.51
CA ARG A 146 -28.02 21.71 -11.35
C ARG A 146 -26.96 21.73 -12.45
N MET A 147 -26.63 22.89 -13.00
CA MET A 147 -25.61 23.04 -14.04
C MET A 147 -24.19 22.79 -13.51
N LEU A 148 -23.92 22.98 -12.19
CA LEU A 148 -22.63 22.64 -11.60
C LEU A 148 -22.23 21.20 -11.89
N GLY A 149 -23.17 20.25 -11.83
CA GLY A 149 -22.91 18.85 -12.22
C GLY A 149 -22.53 18.66 -13.69
N GLY A 150 -22.78 19.64 -14.58
CA GLY A 150 -22.39 19.59 -15.98
C GLY A 150 -20.95 19.99 -16.27
N ILE A 151 -20.35 20.82 -15.41
CA ILE A 151 -18.98 21.33 -15.57
C ILE A 151 -17.92 20.51 -14.84
N LEU A 152 -18.31 19.40 -14.19
CA LEU A 152 -17.41 18.58 -13.38
C LEU A 152 -16.21 18.07 -14.17
N LEU A 153 -16.41 17.66 -15.41
CA LEU A 153 -15.36 17.14 -16.28
C LEU A 153 -14.24 18.14 -16.58
N ALA A 154 -14.49 19.44 -16.39
CA ALA A 154 -13.51 20.48 -16.68
C ALA A 154 -12.34 20.53 -15.67
N PHE A 155 -12.51 20.01 -14.46
CA PHE A 155 -11.50 20.05 -13.40
C PHE A 155 -11.27 18.70 -12.70
N THR A 156 -11.65 17.60 -13.32
CA THR A 156 -11.42 16.23 -12.83
C THR A 156 -9.99 15.75 -13.12
N GLY A 157 -9.60 14.62 -12.51
CA GLY A 157 -8.27 14.01 -12.67
C GLY A 157 -7.46 13.96 -11.36
N VAL A 158 -7.98 14.56 -10.29
CA VAL A 158 -7.33 14.56 -8.96
C VAL A 158 -7.19 13.14 -8.42
N GLU A 159 -8.15 12.28 -8.67
CA GLU A 159 -8.19 10.87 -8.26
C GLU A 159 -7.00 10.06 -8.80
N ALA A 160 -6.67 10.25 -10.09
CA ALA A 160 -5.50 9.63 -10.70
C ALA A 160 -4.21 10.28 -10.23
N LEU A 161 -4.17 11.62 -10.12
CA LEU A 161 -3.02 12.35 -9.65
C LEU A 161 -2.58 11.92 -8.25
N PHE A 162 -3.51 11.81 -7.29
CA PHE A 162 -3.17 11.38 -5.93
C PHE A 162 -2.67 9.94 -5.87
N ALA A 163 -3.18 9.05 -6.70
CA ALA A 163 -2.66 7.69 -6.80
C ALA A 163 -1.21 7.66 -7.32
N ASP A 164 -0.85 8.57 -8.23
CA ASP A 164 0.45 8.60 -8.90
C ASP A 164 1.48 9.54 -8.25
N LEU A 165 1.12 10.35 -7.26
CA LEU A 165 2.01 11.32 -6.62
C LEU A 165 3.30 10.72 -6.06
N GLY A 166 3.28 9.47 -5.63
CA GLY A 166 4.46 8.76 -5.15
C GLY A 166 5.47 8.36 -6.24
N ALA A 167 5.09 8.46 -7.52
CA ALA A 167 5.91 8.05 -8.66
C ALA A 167 6.73 9.20 -9.26
N PHE A 168 6.43 10.46 -8.92
CA PHE A 168 7.05 11.64 -9.50
C PHE A 168 7.63 12.59 -8.45
N SER A 169 8.62 13.41 -8.86
CA SER A 169 9.16 14.45 -7.99
C SER A 169 8.21 15.65 -7.91
N ALA A 170 8.14 16.30 -6.73
CA ALA A 170 7.29 17.47 -6.54
C ALA A 170 7.60 18.60 -7.54
N ARG A 171 8.89 18.84 -7.87
CA ARG A 171 9.29 19.86 -8.85
C ARG A 171 8.81 19.53 -10.27
N ALA A 172 8.85 18.25 -10.66
CA ALA A 172 8.38 17.84 -11.98
C ALA A 172 6.88 18.12 -12.12
N ILE A 173 6.09 17.79 -11.10
CA ILE A 173 4.65 18.04 -11.07
C ILE A 173 4.35 19.55 -11.12
N GLN A 174 5.02 20.34 -10.28
CA GLN A 174 4.81 21.80 -10.22
C GLN A 174 5.13 22.47 -11.57
N LEU A 175 6.26 22.14 -12.19
CA LEU A 175 6.66 22.73 -13.47
C LEU A 175 5.72 22.33 -14.61
N SER A 176 5.40 21.04 -14.73
CA SER A 176 4.51 20.56 -15.80
C SER A 176 3.09 21.08 -15.64
N TRP A 177 2.55 21.07 -14.43
CA TRP A 177 1.19 21.50 -14.16
C TRP A 177 1.04 23.02 -14.22
N MET A 178 1.79 23.78 -13.41
CA MET A 178 1.65 25.23 -13.30
C MET A 178 2.17 25.98 -14.52
N GLY A 179 3.27 25.48 -15.10
CA GLY A 179 3.95 26.16 -16.20
C GLY A 179 3.39 25.84 -17.59
N TYR A 180 2.73 24.71 -17.76
CA TYR A 180 2.30 24.25 -19.08
C TYR A 180 0.85 23.77 -19.12
N THR A 181 0.50 22.73 -18.37
CA THR A 181 -0.82 22.08 -18.49
C THR A 181 -1.96 23.01 -18.13
N TYR A 182 -1.90 23.65 -16.97
CA TYR A 182 -2.94 24.54 -16.48
C TYR A 182 -3.20 25.76 -17.39
N PRO A 183 -2.17 26.49 -17.85
CA PRO A 183 -2.36 27.57 -18.82
C PRO A 183 -3.01 27.09 -20.14
N CYS A 184 -2.54 25.96 -20.70
CA CYS A 184 -3.10 25.40 -21.93
C CYS A 184 -4.58 25.03 -21.77
N LEU A 185 -4.97 24.44 -20.64
CA LEU A 185 -6.37 24.08 -20.37
C LEU A 185 -7.26 25.32 -20.19
N LEU A 186 -6.79 26.35 -19.48
CA LEU A 186 -7.55 27.59 -19.34
C LEU A 186 -7.78 28.27 -20.67
N LEU A 187 -6.77 28.32 -21.54
CA LEU A 187 -6.89 28.86 -22.88
C LEU A 187 -7.87 28.04 -23.73
N ALA A 188 -7.81 26.71 -23.64
CA ALA A 188 -8.73 25.84 -24.34
C ALA A 188 -10.19 26.08 -23.95
N TYR A 189 -10.49 26.17 -22.65
CA TYR A 189 -11.84 26.39 -22.15
C TYR A 189 -12.34 27.80 -22.51
N ALA A 190 -11.50 28.82 -22.36
CA ALA A 190 -11.86 30.17 -22.75
C ALA A 190 -12.11 30.30 -24.26
N GLY A 191 -11.25 29.67 -25.09
CA GLY A 191 -11.42 29.68 -26.55
C GLY A 191 -12.65 28.92 -27.01
N GLN A 192 -12.96 27.76 -26.42
CA GLN A 192 -14.21 27.05 -26.73
C GLN A 192 -15.44 27.85 -26.30
N ALA A 193 -15.39 28.53 -25.14
CA ALA A 193 -16.47 29.40 -24.69
C ALA A 193 -16.67 30.59 -25.65
N ALA A 194 -15.59 31.20 -26.14
CA ALA A 194 -15.65 32.25 -27.14
C ALA A 194 -16.32 31.80 -28.44
N PHE A 195 -15.95 30.59 -28.91
CA PHE A 195 -16.54 30.00 -30.11
C PHE A 195 -18.04 29.69 -29.94
N ILE A 196 -18.43 29.08 -28.80
CA ILE A 196 -19.81 28.69 -28.50
C ILE A 196 -20.70 29.93 -28.33
N SER A 197 -20.19 31.04 -27.83
CA SER A 197 -20.97 32.27 -27.65
C SER A 197 -21.54 32.79 -28.96
N GLU A 198 -20.83 32.57 -30.07
CA GLU A 198 -21.28 32.95 -31.43
C GLU A 198 -21.96 31.77 -32.16
N ASN A 199 -21.65 30.54 -31.83
CA ASN A 199 -22.15 29.30 -32.48
C ASN A 199 -22.80 28.34 -31.47
N PRO A 200 -23.99 28.64 -30.92
CA PRO A 200 -24.64 27.84 -29.89
C PRO A 200 -24.92 26.38 -30.28
N GLU A 201 -25.12 26.09 -31.54
CA GLU A 201 -25.33 24.71 -32.06
C GLU A 201 -24.11 23.81 -31.91
N ALA A 202 -22.93 24.39 -31.77
CA ALA A 202 -21.68 23.65 -31.59
C ALA A 202 -21.50 23.02 -30.19
N VAL A 203 -22.42 23.30 -29.26
CA VAL A 203 -22.34 22.83 -27.85
C VAL A 203 -22.28 21.31 -27.70
N SER A 204 -22.79 20.57 -28.67
CA SER A 204 -22.77 19.10 -28.63
C SER A 204 -21.37 18.50 -28.76
N ASN A 205 -20.44 19.19 -29.43
CA ASN A 205 -19.07 18.74 -29.63
C ASN A 205 -18.10 19.93 -29.71
N PRO A 206 -17.93 20.70 -28.63
CA PRO A 206 -17.30 22.02 -28.67
C PRO A 206 -15.84 21.99 -29.11
N PHE A 207 -15.06 20.97 -28.69
CA PHE A 207 -13.65 20.87 -29.04
C PHE A 207 -13.46 20.72 -30.57
N PHE A 208 -14.09 19.70 -31.20
CA PHE A 208 -13.85 19.42 -32.61
C PHE A 208 -14.49 20.48 -33.54
N ASN A 209 -15.58 21.11 -33.11
CA ASN A 209 -16.23 22.18 -33.89
C ASN A 209 -15.43 23.48 -33.86
N SER A 210 -14.66 23.74 -32.77
CA SER A 210 -13.84 24.95 -32.63
C SER A 210 -12.42 24.82 -33.18
N VAL A 211 -12.08 23.69 -33.81
CA VAL A 211 -10.76 23.48 -34.40
C VAL A 211 -10.55 24.39 -35.62
N PRO A 212 -9.39 25.07 -35.73
CA PRO A 212 -9.08 25.91 -36.90
C PRO A 212 -9.14 25.15 -38.20
N PRO A 213 -9.49 25.80 -39.32
CA PRO A 213 -9.55 25.19 -40.64
C PRO A 213 -8.27 24.43 -41.01
N GLY A 214 -8.40 23.20 -41.52
CA GLY A 214 -7.28 22.34 -41.89
C GLY A 214 -6.62 21.56 -40.78
N MET A 215 -6.94 21.80 -39.50
CA MET A 215 -6.32 21.12 -38.34
C MET A 215 -7.19 20.00 -37.74
N LEU A 216 -8.36 19.70 -38.35
CA LEU A 216 -9.31 18.74 -37.78
C LEU A 216 -8.73 17.30 -37.69
N TYR A 217 -8.08 16.83 -38.78
CA TYR A 217 -7.48 15.49 -38.78
C TYR A 217 -6.29 15.35 -37.79
N PRO A 218 -5.32 16.29 -37.75
CA PRO A 218 -4.28 16.27 -36.71
C PRO A 218 -4.84 16.32 -35.31
N ALA A 219 -5.87 17.15 -35.05
CA ALA A 219 -6.53 17.25 -33.76
C ALA A 219 -7.22 15.93 -33.37
N LEU A 220 -7.89 15.26 -34.29
CA LEU A 220 -8.54 13.97 -34.06
C LEU A 220 -7.53 12.88 -33.70
N VAL A 221 -6.42 12.79 -34.43
CA VAL A 221 -5.35 11.82 -34.14
C VAL A 221 -4.75 12.09 -32.76
N ALA A 222 -4.45 13.35 -32.48
CA ALA A 222 -3.91 13.75 -31.17
C ALA A 222 -4.91 13.45 -30.04
N ALA A 223 -6.21 13.69 -30.25
CA ALA A 223 -7.25 13.38 -29.28
C ALA A 223 -7.34 11.88 -28.96
N VAL A 224 -7.32 11.03 -29.98
CA VAL A 224 -7.35 9.56 -29.77
C VAL A 224 -6.09 9.08 -29.03
N LEU A 225 -4.92 9.57 -29.42
CA LEU A 225 -3.68 9.25 -28.72
C LEU A 225 -3.69 9.74 -27.28
N ALA A 226 -4.17 10.97 -27.03
CA ALA A 226 -4.31 11.52 -25.68
C ALA A 226 -5.31 10.72 -24.83
N ALA A 227 -6.41 10.25 -25.42
CA ALA A 227 -7.38 9.38 -24.75
C ALA A 227 -6.78 8.03 -24.33
N VAL A 228 -5.90 7.45 -25.16
CA VAL A 228 -5.14 6.25 -24.81
C VAL A 228 -4.21 6.52 -23.64
N VAL A 229 -3.52 7.67 -23.62
CA VAL A 229 -2.64 8.07 -22.49
C VAL A 229 -3.44 8.27 -21.21
N ALA A 230 -4.59 8.96 -21.27
CA ALA A 230 -5.48 9.16 -20.13
C ALA A 230 -5.99 7.83 -19.56
N SER A 231 -6.38 6.91 -20.44
CA SER A 231 -6.80 5.55 -20.06
C SER A 231 -5.67 4.80 -19.35
N GLN A 232 -4.45 4.91 -19.87
CA GLN A 232 -3.27 4.27 -19.27
C GLN A 232 -2.94 4.84 -17.88
N ALA A 233 -3.06 6.14 -17.67
CA ALA A 233 -2.84 6.77 -16.37
C ALA A 233 -3.77 6.15 -15.32
N MET A 234 -5.05 6.02 -15.62
CA MET A 234 -6.04 5.44 -14.71
C MET A 234 -5.83 3.94 -14.47
N ILE A 235 -5.42 3.18 -15.48
CA ILE A 235 -5.04 1.76 -15.32
C ILE A 235 -3.87 1.63 -14.35
N THR A 236 -2.85 2.48 -14.50
CA THR A 236 -1.67 2.50 -13.62
C THR A 236 -2.06 2.87 -12.19
N ALA A 237 -2.87 3.90 -12.00
CA ALA A 237 -3.40 4.31 -10.71
C ALA A 237 -4.17 3.16 -10.02
N THR A 238 -5.02 2.46 -10.76
CA THR A 238 -5.76 1.30 -10.24
C THR A 238 -4.84 0.18 -9.79
N PHE A 239 -3.77 -0.15 -10.54
CA PHE A 239 -2.81 -1.18 -10.13
C PHE A 239 -2.06 -0.79 -8.86
N GLN A 240 -1.70 0.49 -8.70
CA GLN A 240 -1.06 1.00 -7.48
C GLN A 240 -1.99 0.91 -6.28
N LEU A 241 -3.26 1.33 -6.43
CA LEU A 241 -4.28 1.20 -5.39
C LEU A 241 -4.51 -0.26 -4.98
N VAL A 242 -4.66 -1.16 -5.96
CA VAL A 242 -4.80 -2.61 -5.68
C VAL A 242 -3.61 -3.12 -4.87
N SER A 243 -2.39 -2.75 -5.21
CA SER A 243 -1.20 -3.14 -4.44
C SER A 243 -1.25 -2.61 -3.00
N GLN A 244 -1.70 -1.37 -2.80
CA GLN A 244 -1.83 -0.77 -1.47
C GLN A 244 -2.91 -1.47 -0.63
N ILE A 245 -4.10 -1.71 -1.18
CA ILE A 245 -5.19 -2.38 -0.45
C ILE A 245 -4.87 -3.84 -0.13
N MET A 246 -4.08 -4.52 -0.95
CA MET A 246 -3.57 -5.86 -0.64
C MET A 246 -2.61 -5.82 0.56
N LYS A 247 -1.68 -4.86 0.62
CA LYS A 247 -0.78 -4.65 1.75
C LYS A 247 -1.53 -4.31 3.04
N LEU A 248 -2.61 -3.55 2.93
CA LEU A 248 -3.50 -3.22 4.05
C LEU A 248 -4.48 -4.36 4.40
N SER A 249 -4.43 -5.49 3.66
CA SER A 249 -5.29 -6.66 3.86
C SER A 249 -6.78 -6.39 3.70
N TYR A 250 -7.14 -5.54 2.74
CA TYR A 250 -8.53 -5.33 2.30
C TYR A 250 -8.89 -6.11 1.03
N CYS A 251 -7.90 -6.68 0.34
CA CYS A 251 -8.09 -7.47 -0.86
C CYS A 251 -7.28 -8.78 -0.77
N PRO A 252 -7.69 -9.86 -1.43
CA PRO A 252 -6.90 -11.07 -1.57
C PRO A 252 -5.54 -10.79 -2.19
N GLN A 253 -4.52 -11.56 -1.80
CA GLN A 253 -3.18 -11.47 -2.37
C GLN A 253 -3.20 -12.08 -3.79
N VAL A 254 -3.10 -11.24 -4.80
CA VAL A 254 -2.94 -11.63 -6.20
C VAL A 254 -1.51 -11.36 -6.69
N ARG A 255 -1.13 -11.98 -7.77
CA ARG A 255 0.20 -11.79 -8.37
C ARG A 255 0.39 -10.34 -8.82
N VAL A 256 1.44 -9.70 -8.34
CA VAL A 256 1.90 -8.38 -8.76
C VAL A 256 3.25 -8.53 -9.44
N VAL A 257 3.43 -7.88 -10.58
CA VAL A 257 4.68 -7.86 -11.35
C VAL A 257 5.18 -6.43 -11.38
N HIS A 258 6.40 -6.19 -10.88
CA HIS A 258 7.07 -4.90 -11.01
C HIS A 258 7.62 -4.76 -12.42
N THR A 259 7.23 -3.71 -13.12
CA THR A 259 7.65 -3.45 -14.51
C THR A 259 8.86 -2.53 -14.60
N SER A 260 9.19 -1.81 -13.53
CA SER A 260 10.37 -0.95 -13.44
C SER A 260 11.41 -1.51 -12.47
N ARG A 261 12.69 -1.32 -12.81
CA ARG A 261 13.82 -1.63 -11.91
C ARG A 261 14.11 -0.52 -10.90
N VAL A 262 13.57 0.67 -11.09
CA VAL A 262 13.86 1.86 -10.30
C VAL A 262 12.64 2.29 -9.48
N PHE A 263 11.47 2.32 -10.09
CA PHE A 263 10.25 2.84 -9.48
C PHE A 263 9.35 1.71 -8.94
N HIS A 264 9.19 1.67 -7.64
CA HIS A 264 8.31 0.71 -6.95
C HIS A 264 6.83 0.83 -7.40
N GLY A 265 6.39 2.04 -7.75
CA GLY A 265 5.00 2.31 -8.14
C GLY A 265 4.59 1.81 -9.54
N GLN A 266 5.55 1.36 -10.38
CA GLN A 266 5.23 0.84 -11.71
C GLN A 266 4.93 -0.66 -11.64
N LEU A 267 3.65 -0.96 -11.53
CA LEU A 267 3.12 -2.30 -11.28
C LEU A 267 2.23 -2.78 -12.43
N TYR A 268 2.21 -4.10 -12.61
CA TYR A 268 1.25 -4.80 -13.45
C TYR A 268 0.56 -5.90 -12.64
N VAL A 269 -0.77 -5.90 -12.64
CA VAL A 269 -1.58 -6.88 -11.92
C VAL A 269 -2.47 -7.63 -12.91
N PRO A 270 -2.06 -8.82 -13.39
CA PRO A 270 -2.73 -9.53 -14.47
C PRO A 270 -4.23 -9.74 -14.24
N PHE A 271 -4.62 -10.17 -13.05
CA PHE A 271 -6.02 -10.44 -12.72
C PHE A 271 -6.89 -9.17 -12.88
N PHE A 272 -6.45 -8.05 -12.31
CA PHE A 272 -7.19 -6.79 -12.41
C PHE A 272 -7.14 -6.20 -13.81
N ASN A 273 -6.07 -6.40 -14.57
CA ASN A 273 -5.98 -5.97 -15.95
C ASN A 273 -7.11 -6.57 -16.81
N TRP A 274 -7.31 -7.87 -16.75
CA TRP A 274 -8.37 -8.54 -17.51
C TRP A 274 -9.77 -8.18 -17.01
N LEU A 275 -9.92 -7.99 -15.69
CA LEU A 275 -11.18 -7.55 -15.10
C LEU A 275 -11.56 -6.13 -15.56
N LEU A 276 -10.61 -5.20 -15.55
CA LEU A 276 -10.79 -3.83 -16.02
C LEU A 276 -11.09 -3.80 -17.53
N MET A 277 -10.39 -4.60 -18.33
CA MET A 277 -10.67 -4.74 -19.77
C MET A 277 -12.12 -5.17 -20.01
N ALA A 278 -12.54 -6.25 -19.36
CA ALA A 278 -13.90 -6.75 -19.53
C ALA A 278 -14.94 -5.70 -19.07
N GLY A 279 -14.70 -5.04 -17.95
CA GLY A 279 -15.56 -3.97 -17.45
C GLY A 279 -15.64 -2.77 -18.38
N SER A 280 -14.50 -2.26 -18.85
CA SER A 280 -14.45 -1.09 -19.74
C SER A 280 -15.09 -1.36 -21.11
N VAL A 281 -14.85 -2.54 -21.69
CA VAL A 281 -15.49 -2.96 -22.96
C VAL A 281 -17.01 -3.12 -22.77
N LEU A 282 -17.44 -3.76 -21.69
CA LEU A 282 -18.87 -3.93 -21.37
C LEU A 282 -19.56 -2.57 -21.21
N VAL A 283 -18.97 -1.67 -20.43
CA VAL A 283 -19.51 -0.32 -20.19
C VAL A 283 -19.58 0.48 -21.49
N THR A 284 -18.53 0.45 -22.34
CA THR A 284 -18.52 1.11 -23.64
C THR A 284 -19.63 0.58 -24.56
N ALA A 285 -19.84 -0.74 -24.57
CA ALA A 285 -20.85 -1.38 -25.40
C ALA A 285 -22.29 -1.08 -24.94
N VAL A 286 -22.52 -1.07 -23.62
CA VAL A 286 -23.87 -0.88 -23.04
C VAL A 286 -24.28 0.59 -23.05
N TYR A 287 -23.40 1.48 -22.63
CA TYR A 287 -23.77 2.89 -22.52
C TYR A 287 -23.78 3.61 -23.84
N SER A 288 -22.90 3.30 -24.79
CA SER A 288 -22.79 3.89 -26.13
C SER A 288 -22.95 5.43 -26.22
N ASP A 289 -23.22 6.11 -25.12
CA ASP A 289 -23.47 7.54 -24.96
C ASP A 289 -22.53 8.14 -23.94
N THR A 290 -21.74 9.12 -24.37
CA THR A 290 -20.77 9.83 -23.51
C THR A 290 -21.42 10.67 -22.44
N THR A 291 -22.65 11.15 -22.63
CA THR A 291 -23.36 11.98 -21.65
C THR A 291 -23.71 11.17 -20.40
N ARG A 292 -24.30 10.00 -20.58
CA ARG A 292 -24.62 9.08 -19.47
C ARG A 292 -23.36 8.59 -18.77
N LEU A 293 -22.33 8.28 -19.54
CA LEU A 293 -21.04 7.83 -19.02
C LEU A 293 -20.34 8.96 -18.25
N GLY A 294 -20.41 10.21 -18.75
CA GLY A 294 -19.91 11.39 -18.07
C GLY A 294 -20.64 11.69 -16.75
N ASN A 295 -21.94 11.42 -16.67
CA ASN A 295 -22.68 11.54 -15.41
C ASN A 295 -22.20 10.49 -14.37
N ALA A 296 -21.96 9.24 -14.81
CA ALA A 296 -21.43 8.18 -13.96
C ALA A 296 -20.04 8.52 -13.42
N TYR A 297 -19.16 8.99 -14.29
CA TYR A 297 -17.81 9.44 -13.96
C TYR A 297 -17.83 10.64 -13.00
N GLY A 298 -18.62 11.68 -13.29
CA GLY A 298 -18.68 12.89 -12.50
C GLY A 298 -19.09 12.66 -11.05
N VAL A 299 -20.04 11.76 -10.78
CA VAL A 299 -20.43 11.39 -9.40
C VAL A 299 -19.27 10.71 -8.68
N CYS A 300 -18.58 9.79 -9.37
CA CYS A 300 -17.43 9.07 -8.81
C CYS A 300 -16.35 10.05 -8.34
N VAL A 301 -15.92 10.92 -9.22
CA VAL A 301 -14.83 11.87 -8.95
C VAL A 301 -15.18 12.82 -7.83
N MET A 302 -16.40 13.33 -7.78
CA MET A 302 -16.80 14.27 -6.73
C MET A 302 -16.83 13.64 -5.33
N PHE A 303 -17.19 12.36 -5.21
CA PHE A 303 -17.04 11.64 -3.95
C PHE A 303 -15.58 11.54 -3.54
N VAL A 304 -14.69 11.19 -4.48
CA VAL A 304 -13.25 11.08 -4.22
C VAL A 304 -12.68 12.43 -3.81
N THR A 305 -12.96 13.51 -4.56
CA THR A 305 -12.47 14.87 -4.25
C THR A 305 -12.92 15.32 -2.87
N PHE A 306 -14.18 15.10 -2.51
CA PHE A 306 -14.71 15.44 -1.18
C PHE A 306 -13.99 14.67 -0.05
N PHE A 307 -13.70 13.38 -0.27
CA PHE A 307 -12.96 12.59 0.70
C PHE A 307 -11.50 13.01 0.77
N ASP A 308 -10.87 13.34 -0.36
CA ASP A 308 -9.49 13.81 -0.41
C ASP A 308 -9.31 15.12 0.34
N THR A 309 -10.23 16.08 0.19
CA THR A 309 -10.24 17.33 0.97
C THR A 309 -10.22 17.05 2.48
N ALA A 310 -11.01 16.08 2.95
CA ALA A 310 -11.03 15.67 4.36
C ALA A 310 -9.71 14.97 4.77
N MET A 311 -9.16 14.09 3.93
CA MET A 311 -7.92 13.37 4.21
C MET A 311 -6.70 14.29 4.22
N VAL A 312 -6.57 15.21 3.27
CA VAL A 312 -5.51 16.22 3.23
C VAL A 312 -5.55 17.11 4.48
N THR A 313 -6.75 17.45 4.94
CA THR A 313 -6.94 18.20 6.19
C THR A 313 -6.39 17.44 7.40
N LEU A 314 -6.67 16.14 7.51
CA LEU A 314 -6.10 15.30 8.57
C LEU A 314 -4.57 15.22 8.49
N VAL A 315 -4.01 15.10 7.28
CA VAL A 315 -2.56 15.13 7.06
C VAL A 315 -1.96 16.47 7.48
N ALA A 316 -2.61 17.60 7.14
CA ALA A 316 -2.16 18.92 7.53
C ALA A 316 -2.10 19.09 9.06
N LEU A 317 -3.09 18.57 9.78
CA LEU A 317 -3.16 18.64 11.24
C LEU A 317 -2.13 17.71 11.92
N ILE A 318 -1.98 16.47 11.44
CA ILE A 318 -1.21 15.43 12.14
C ILE A 318 0.23 15.37 11.65
N VAL A 319 0.46 15.41 10.32
CA VAL A 319 1.77 15.22 9.70
C VAL A 319 2.49 16.56 9.52
N TRP A 320 1.82 17.56 8.92
CA TRP A 320 2.40 18.91 8.73
C TRP A 320 2.37 19.75 10.00
N ARG A 321 1.68 19.31 11.04
CA ARG A 321 1.64 19.95 12.36
C ARG A 321 1.08 21.38 12.34
N LEU A 322 0.23 21.68 11.35
CA LEU A 322 -0.37 22.99 11.25
C LEU A 322 -1.42 23.20 12.36
N PRO A 323 -1.55 24.42 12.89
CA PRO A 323 -2.54 24.70 13.92
C PRO A 323 -3.97 24.58 13.35
N PRO A 324 -4.95 24.04 14.11
CA PRO A 324 -6.29 23.76 13.61
C PRO A 324 -7.02 24.98 13.02
N TRP A 325 -6.81 26.16 13.59
CA TRP A 325 -7.44 27.39 13.10
C TRP A 325 -6.93 27.84 11.71
N VAL A 326 -5.67 27.52 11.36
CA VAL A 326 -5.12 27.79 10.02
C VAL A 326 -5.70 26.82 8.99
N VAL A 327 -5.96 25.58 9.40
CA VAL A 327 -6.46 24.53 8.51
C VAL A 327 -7.98 24.57 8.35
N ALA A 328 -8.70 25.02 9.38
CA ALA A 328 -10.16 25.02 9.40
C ALA A 328 -10.78 25.92 8.30
N LEU A 329 -10.22 27.11 8.06
CA LEU A 329 -10.76 28.04 7.09
C LEU A 329 -10.63 27.55 5.64
N PRO A 330 -9.44 27.12 5.17
CA PRO A 330 -9.32 26.51 3.85
C PRO A 330 -10.16 25.24 3.71
N TRP A 331 -10.18 24.39 4.72
CA TRP A 331 -11.01 23.19 4.71
C TRP A 331 -12.49 23.51 4.54
N LEU A 332 -13.02 24.46 5.30
CA LEU A 332 -14.43 24.81 5.21
C LEU A 332 -14.76 25.37 3.82
N PHE A 333 -13.89 26.20 3.26
CA PHE A 333 -14.05 26.76 1.92
C PHE A 333 -14.11 25.66 0.84
N PHE A 334 -13.12 24.78 0.80
CA PHE A 334 -13.09 23.70 -0.19
C PHE A 334 -14.19 22.65 0.05
N ALA A 335 -14.44 22.24 1.29
CA ALA A 335 -15.50 21.30 1.60
C ALA A 335 -16.90 21.81 1.23
N LEU A 336 -17.12 23.12 1.33
CA LEU A 336 -18.38 23.73 0.92
C LEU A 336 -18.54 23.71 -0.60
N ILE A 337 -17.48 24.03 -1.34
CA ILE A 337 -17.46 23.97 -2.81
C ILE A 337 -17.67 22.54 -3.28
N ASP A 338 -16.86 21.58 -2.77
CA ASP A 338 -16.95 20.17 -3.12
C ASP A 338 -18.34 19.61 -2.78
N GLY A 339 -18.91 20.01 -1.64
CA GLY A 339 -20.26 19.64 -1.23
C GLY A 339 -21.35 20.16 -2.17
N LEU A 340 -21.22 21.40 -2.67
CA LEU A 340 -22.12 21.96 -3.68
C LEU A 340 -22.05 21.16 -4.99
N TYR A 341 -20.86 20.86 -5.49
CA TYR A 341 -20.67 20.06 -6.69
C TYR A 341 -21.17 18.62 -6.50
N LEU A 342 -20.83 17.97 -5.37
CA LEU A 342 -21.29 16.63 -5.05
C LEU A 342 -22.82 16.56 -4.99
N SER A 343 -23.47 17.52 -4.32
CA SER A 343 -24.93 17.58 -4.22
C SER A 343 -25.59 17.76 -5.59
N SER A 344 -24.99 18.56 -6.49
CA SER A 344 -25.44 18.70 -7.86
C SER A 344 -25.23 17.43 -8.68
N ALA A 345 -24.07 16.76 -8.55
CA ALA A 345 -23.76 15.52 -9.22
C ALA A 345 -24.74 14.39 -8.84
N LEU A 346 -25.14 14.31 -7.57
CA LEU A 346 -26.07 13.29 -7.08
C LEU A 346 -27.47 13.37 -7.76
N ASN A 347 -27.89 14.54 -8.28
CA ASN A 347 -29.12 14.61 -9.06
C ASN A 347 -29.07 13.80 -10.36
N LYS A 348 -27.87 13.46 -10.84
CA LYS A 348 -27.65 12.71 -12.07
C LYS A 348 -27.60 11.18 -11.85
N VAL A 349 -27.84 10.73 -10.62
CA VAL A 349 -27.86 9.29 -10.31
C VAL A 349 -28.86 8.54 -11.18
N PRO A 350 -30.12 9.00 -11.39
CA PRO A 350 -31.05 8.34 -12.30
C PRO A 350 -30.58 8.33 -13.76
N ASP A 351 -29.78 9.33 -14.16
CA ASP A 351 -29.35 9.56 -15.54
C ASP A 351 -28.03 8.85 -15.90
N GLY A 352 -27.72 7.73 -15.22
CA GLY A 352 -26.56 6.87 -15.52
C GLY A 352 -25.56 6.70 -14.39
N ALA A 353 -25.51 7.58 -13.39
CA ALA A 353 -24.54 7.50 -12.30
C ALA A 353 -24.83 6.37 -11.28
N TRP A 354 -26.00 5.74 -11.33
CA TRP A 354 -26.35 4.57 -10.50
C TRP A 354 -25.37 3.40 -10.72
N LEU A 355 -24.80 3.25 -11.93
CA LEU A 355 -23.84 2.19 -12.24
C LEU A 355 -22.59 2.30 -11.35
N THR A 356 -22.00 3.50 -11.28
CA THR A 356 -20.81 3.76 -10.47
C THR A 356 -21.06 3.44 -9.00
N LEU A 357 -22.19 3.89 -8.46
CA LEU A 357 -22.57 3.61 -7.08
C LEU A 357 -22.75 2.11 -6.82
N THR A 358 -23.33 1.39 -7.79
CA THR A 358 -23.49 -0.06 -7.69
C THR A 358 -22.15 -0.78 -7.70
N VAL A 359 -21.27 -0.48 -8.67
CA VAL A 359 -19.95 -1.09 -8.78
C VAL A 359 -19.11 -0.79 -7.53
N SER A 360 -19.10 0.48 -7.11
CA SER A 360 -18.39 0.89 -5.89
C SER A 360 -18.96 0.21 -4.63
N GLY A 361 -20.28 0.08 -4.52
CA GLY A 361 -20.93 -0.63 -3.43
C GLY A 361 -20.56 -2.11 -3.37
N LEU A 362 -20.49 -2.79 -4.51
CA LEU A 362 -20.04 -4.18 -4.61
C LEU A 362 -18.58 -4.33 -4.21
N LEU A 363 -17.69 -3.45 -4.68
CA LEU A 363 -16.28 -3.43 -4.30
C LEU A 363 -16.10 -3.15 -2.81
N ALA A 364 -16.80 -2.15 -2.27
CA ALA A 364 -16.79 -1.84 -0.84
C ALA A 364 -17.26 -3.04 0.01
N GLY A 365 -18.32 -3.71 -0.42
CA GLY A 365 -18.80 -4.94 0.20
C GLY A 365 -17.75 -6.05 0.21
N MET A 366 -17.06 -6.26 -0.90
CA MET A 366 -15.96 -7.23 -1.01
C MET A 366 -14.78 -6.88 -0.08
N PHE A 367 -14.39 -5.60 -0.01
CA PHE A 367 -13.32 -5.15 0.88
C PHE A 367 -13.68 -5.32 2.36
N LEU A 368 -14.92 -4.99 2.73
CA LEU A 368 -15.42 -5.18 4.09
C LEU A 368 -15.47 -6.66 4.48
N LEU A 369 -15.98 -7.51 3.59
CA LEU A 369 -16.03 -8.97 3.78
C LEU A 369 -14.62 -9.53 4.00
N TRP A 370 -13.69 -9.16 3.11
CA TRP A 370 -12.31 -9.63 3.21
C TRP A 370 -11.63 -9.16 4.49
N ARG A 371 -11.77 -7.88 4.83
CA ARG A 371 -11.20 -7.30 6.06
C ARG A 371 -11.77 -7.96 7.32
N PHE A 372 -13.09 -8.16 7.36
CA PHE A 372 -13.75 -8.85 8.47
C PHE A 372 -13.19 -10.27 8.65
N GLY A 373 -13.05 -11.03 7.55
CA GLY A 373 -12.45 -12.36 7.57
C GLY A 373 -10.99 -12.32 8.08
N LYS A 374 -10.19 -11.37 7.60
CA LYS A 374 -8.80 -11.19 8.05
C LYS A 374 -8.70 -10.82 9.52
N GLU A 375 -9.54 -9.96 10.04
CA GLU A 375 -9.53 -9.60 11.46
C GLU A 375 -9.88 -10.80 12.36
N ASN A 376 -10.82 -11.65 11.95
CA ASN A 376 -11.12 -12.89 12.68
C ASN A 376 -9.94 -13.89 12.57
N GLN A 377 -9.32 -14.02 11.40
CA GLN A 377 -8.10 -14.81 11.21
C GLN A 377 -6.98 -14.35 12.16
N TRP A 378 -6.70 -13.05 12.22
CA TRP A 378 -5.63 -12.52 13.08
C TRP A 378 -5.90 -12.71 14.58
N ARG A 379 -7.16 -12.60 15.01
CA ARG A 379 -7.54 -12.91 16.40
C ARG A 379 -7.26 -14.37 16.71
N ALA A 380 -7.69 -15.26 15.83
CA ALA A 380 -7.40 -16.67 15.98
C ALA A 380 -5.88 -16.96 15.97
N GLU A 381 -5.10 -16.38 15.05
CA GLU A 381 -3.65 -16.55 15.00
C GLU A 381 -2.91 -15.93 16.21
N ALA A 382 -3.48 -14.89 16.85
CA ALA A 382 -2.87 -14.27 18.03
C ALA A 382 -2.84 -15.19 19.25
N GLU A 383 -3.77 -16.14 19.34
CA GLU A 383 -3.80 -17.13 20.44
C GLU A 383 -2.58 -18.07 20.43
N ASP A 384 -1.96 -18.30 19.25
CA ASP A 384 -0.76 -19.14 19.09
C ASP A 384 0.55 -18.35 19.13
N ARG A 385 0.51 -17.05 19.42
CA ARG A 385 1.70 -16.19 19.47
C ARG A 385 2.28 -16.16 20.89
N PHE A 386 3.30 -16.95 21.14
CA PHE A 386 4.01 -16.98 22.41
C PHE A 386 5.52 -17.18 22.20
N ALA A 387 6.29 -16.92 23.25
CA ALA A 387 7.73 -17.15 23.21
C ALA A 387 8.04 -18.66 23.22
N PRO A 388 9.16 -19.12 22.61
CA PRO A 388 9.54 -20.53 22.62
C PRO A 388 9.66 -21.14 24.03
N SER A 389 10.00 -20.34 25.04
CA SER A 389 10.05 -20.73 26.46
C SER A 389 8.69 -21.18 27.03
N ASN A 390 7.58 -20.77 26.43
CA ASN A 390 6.24 -21.21 26.85
C ASN A 390 5.86 -22.59 26.25
N LEU A 391 6.61 -23.07 25.28
CA LEU A 391 6.42 -24.39 24.65
C LEU A 391 7.39 -25.42 25.21
N VAL A 392 8.67 -25.05 25.31
CA VAL A 392 9.77 -25.95 25.67
C VAL A 392 10.55 -25.38 26.84
N ARG A 393 10.88 -26.23 27.80
CA ARG A 393 11.74 -25.91 28.94
C ARG A 393 12.87 -26.94 29.06
N ASN A 394 13.96 -26.56 29.69
CA ASN A 394 15.01 -27.48 30.13
C ASN A 394 14.63 -28.05 31.50
N ASP A 395 14.81 -29.37 31.64
CA ASP A 395 14.72 -30.05 32.93
C ASP A 395 16.01 -29.83 33.77
N ALA A 396 16.00 -30.20 35.03
CA ALA A 396 17.17 -30.12 35.92
C ALA A 396 18.37 -30.93 35.37
N GLU A 397 18.10 -31.93 34.54
CA GLU A 397 19.11 -32.77 33.86
C GLU A 397 19.58 -32.17 32.52
N GLY A 398 19.12 -30.97 32.13
CA GLY A 398 19.42 -30.32 30.84
C GLY A 398 18.73 -30.92 29.64
N ARG A 399 17.75 -31.82 29.83
CA ARG A 399 16.93 -32.37 28.74
C ARG A 399 15.78 -31.46 28.39
N LEU A 400 15.48 -31.36 27.09
CA LEU A 400 14.34 -30.61 26.60
C LEU A 400 13.03 -31.34 26.89
N ARG A 401 12.05 -30.63 27.47
CA ARG A 401 10.70 -31.11 27.74
C ARG A 401 9.66 -30.10 27.28
N LEU A 402 8.48 -30.59 26.94
CA LEU A 402 7.31 -29.73 26.79
C LEU A 402 6.93 -29.11 28.13
N THR A 403 6.40 -27.89 28.13
CA THR A 403 5.81 -27.28 29.32
C THR A 403 4.53 -28.02 29.73
N ASP A 404 4.13 -27.92 30.98
CA ASP A 404 2.96 -28.62 31.52
C ASP A 404 1.66 -28.29 30.77
N ARG A 405 1.58 -27.12 30.18
CA ARG A 405 0.48 -26.71 29.29
C ARG A 405 0.37 -27.58 28.04
N TRP A 406 1.46 -28.20 27.62
CA TRP A 406 1.59 -29.01 26.40
C TRP A 406 1.84 -30.50 26.66
N GLY A 407 1.60 -30.96 27.91
CA GLY A 407 1.69 -32.37 28.30
C GLY A 407 2.93 -32.74 29.13
N GLY A 408 3.95 -31.89 29.18
CA GLY A 408 5.13 -32.11 30.02
C GLY A 408 6.07 -33.24 29.57
N ASP A 409 5.85 -33.80 28.36
CA ASP A 409 6.62 -34.96 27.85
C ASP A 409 8.08 -34.60 27.52
N PRO A 410 9.04 -35.52 27.70
CA PRO A 410 10.41 -35.34 27.27
C PRO A 410 10.50 -35.34 25.74
N LEU A 411 11.23 -34.39 25.15
CA LEU A 411 11.38 -34.25 23.72
C LEU A 411 12.49 -35.15 23.17
N SER A 412 12.19 -35.91 22.13
CA SER A 412 13.16 -36.63 21.33
C SER A 412 13.91 -35.68 20.39
N VAL A 413 15.22 -35.89 20.21
CA VAL A 413 16.04 -35.09 19.30
C VAL A 413 16.18 -35.81 17.97
N ILE A 414 15.69 -35.19 16.89
CA ILE A 414 15.84 -35.72 15.52
C ILE A 414 17.15 -35.19 14.95
N ARG A 415 18.02 -36.12 14.48
CA ARG A 415 19.28 -35.73 13.85
C ARG A 415 19.03 -34.94 12.57
N GLY A 416 19.65 -33.75 12.46
CA GLY A 416 19.61 -32.91 11.28
C GLY A 416 19.11 -31.51 11.55
N MET A 417 19.02 -30.72 10.47
CA MET A 417 18.59 -29.31 10.48
C MET A 417 17.16 -29.18 9.95
N GLY A 418 16.27 -28.64 10.78
CA GLY A 418 14.88 -28.31 10.42
C GLY A 418 14.72 -26.82 10.12
N ILE A 419 14.30 -26.48 8.89
CA ILE A 419 14.00 -25.10 8.47
C ILE A 419 12.49 -24.91 8.50
N PHE A 420 12.01 -24.14 9.48
CA PHE A 420 10.58 -23.85 9.69
C PHE A 420 10.22 -22.52 9.04
N PHE A 421 9.32 -22.55 8.06
CA PHE A 421 8.85 -21.34 7.41
C PHE A 421 7.92 -20.53 8.31
N ASP A 422 8.34 -19.32 8.66
CA ASP A 422 7.62 -18.41 9.55
C ASP A 422 6.97 -17.27 8.75
N LYS A 423 5.68 -17.02 9.01
CA LYS A 423 4.92 -15.93 8.39
C LYS A 423 5.16 -14.57 9.06
N THR A 424 5.46 -14.54 10.35
CA THR A 424 5.41 -13.32 11.17
C THR A 424 6.77 -12.75 11.54
N GLY A 425 7.79 -13.57 11.62
CA GLY A 425 9.16 -13.16 11.95
C GLY A 425 9.38 -12.66 13.40
N VAL A 426 8.42 -12.82 14.31
CA VAL A 426 8.49 -12.19 15.66
C VAL A 426 8.52 -13.20 16.81
N LEU A 427 7.66 -14.20 16.82
CA LEU A 427 7.51 -15.16 17.91
C LEU A 427 7.64 -16.60 17.39
N THR A 428 7.24 -17.59 18.18
CA THR A 428 7.28 -19.00 17.76
C THR A 428 6.39 -19.21 16.54
N PRO A 429 6.90 -19.80 15.43
CA PRO A 429 6.07 -20.16 14.30
C PRO A 429 5.02 -21.20 14.69
N ALA A 430 3.77 -21.04 14.24
CA ALA A 430 2.71 -22.02 14.53
C ALA A 430 3.08 -23.42 14.03
N VAL A 431 3.78 -23.51 12.90
CA VAL A 431 4.25 -24.81 12.37
C VAL A 431 5.23 -25.49 13.32
N PHE A 432 6.11 -24.74 13.99
CA PHE A 432 7.03 -25.30 14.99
C PHE A 432 6.25 -25.80 16.20
N THR A 433 5.30 -25.03 16.70
CA THR A 433 4.44 -25.42 17.82
C THR A 433 3.71 -26.72 17.53
N HIS A 434 3.05 -26.83 16.37
CA HIS A 434 2.31 -28.03 15.99
C HIS A 434 3.22 -29.22 15.68
N PHE A 435 4.42 -28.97 15.14
CA PHE A 435 5.40 -30.03 14.93
C PHE A 435 5.85 -30.62 16.27
N VAL A 436 6.36 -29.76 17.17
CA VAL A 436 6.91 -30.21 18.45
C VAL A 436 5.84 -30.83 19.35
N SER A 437 4.64 -30.26 19.42
CA SER A 437 3.57 -30.78 20.26
C SER A 437 2.99 -32.12 19.77
N LYS A 438 2.97 -32.36 18.44
CA LYS A 438 2.41 -33.60 17.86
C LYS A 438 3.40 -34.74 17.77
N PHE A 439 4.66 -34.44 17.46
CA PHE A 439 5.70 -35.44 17.29
C PHE A 439 6.54 -35.69 18.55
N VAL A 440 6.37 -34.82 19.58
CA VAL A 440 7.15 -34.82 20.81
C VAL A 440 8.66 -34.90 20.50
N ALA A 441 9.06 -34.13 19.47
CA ALA A 441 10.41 -34.18 18.92
C ALA A 441 10.85 -32.79 18.41
N VAL A 442 12.17 -32.54 18.46
CA VAL A 442 12.79 -31.32 17.96
C VAL A 442 14.03 -31.68 17.13
N PRO A 443 14.30 -30.98 15.99
CA PRO A 443 15.55 -31.17 15.26
C PRO A 443 16.77 -30.72 16.09
N ASP A 444 17.96 -31.32 15.82
CA ASP A 444 19.23 -30.90 16.44
C ASP A 444 19.46 -29.41 16.28
N VAL A 445 19.19 -28.88 15.09
CA VAL A 445 19.20 -27.44 14.81
C VAL A 445 17.85 -27.05 14.16
N ALA A 446 17.16 -26.10 14.77
CA ALA A 446 15.91 -25.53 14.27
C ALA A 446 16.15 -24.10 13.80
N VAL A 447 15.78 -23.78 12.55
CA VAL A 447 15.88 -22.42 12.01
C VAL A 447 14.52 -21.92 11.59
N PHE A 448 14.06 -20.82 12.21
CA PHE A 448 12.84 -20.13 11.82
C PHE A 448 13.17 -19.17 10.68
N PHE A 449 12.76 -19.53 9.48
CA PHE A 449 13.05 -18.79 8.26
C PHE A 449 11.90 -17.83 7.92
N HIS A 450 12.20 -16.53 7.88
CA HIS A 450 11.22 -15.48 7.58
C HIS A 450 11.69 -14.61 6.42
N LEU A 451 10.81 -14.42 5.42
CA LEU A 451 11.01 -13.50 4.31
C LEU A 451 10.35 -12.15 4.62
N HIS A 452 11.15 -11.10 4.65
CA HIS A 452 10.69 -9.74 4.92
C HIS A 452 10.84 -8.85 3.68
N PRO A 453 9.76 -8.61 2.92
CA PRO A 453 9.81 -7.74 1.75
C PRO A 453 9.98 -6.28 2.16
N VAL A 454 10.87 -5.57 1.47
CA VAL A 454 11.14 -4.14 1.66
C VAL A 454 10.82 -3.40 0.35
N GLU A 455 10.32 -2.18 0.45
CA GLU A 455 9.89 -1.36 -0.71
C GLU A 455 11.09 -0.65 -1.39
N VAL A 456 12.20 -1.35 -1.56
CA VAL A 456 13.38 -0.89 -2.29
C VAL A 456 13.68 -1.86 -3.44
N PRO A 457 14.37 -1.43 -4.51
CA PRO A 457 14.71 -2.33 -5.60
C PRO A 457 15.55 -3.51 -5.15
N SER A 458 16.62 -3.27 -4.40
CA SER A 458 17.50 -4.29 -3.85
C SER A 458 18.01 -3.90 -2.46
N VAL A 459 18.20 -4.88 -1.59
CA VAL A 459 18.76 -4.68 -0.26
C VAL A 459 20.26 -4.99 -0.30
N PRO A 460 21.13 -4.09 0.23
CA PRO A 460 22.57 -4.35 0.33
C PRO A 460 22.87 -5.65 1.07
N ALA A 461 23.89 -6.38 0.63
CA ALA A 461 24.24 -7.69 1.19
C ALA A 461 24.45 -7.67 2.72
N ALA A 462 25.00 -6.57 3.26
CA ALA A 462 25.25 -6.39 4.69
C ALA A 462 23.97 -6.30 5.54
N GLU A 463 22.86 -5.81 4.96
CA GLU A 463 21.57 -5.64 5.65
C GLU A 463 20.56 -6.73 5.30
N ARG A 464 20.88 -7.59 4.34
CA ARG A 464 19.96 -8.59 3.80
C ARG A 464 19.62 -9.68 4.80
N TYR A 465 20.57 -10.10 5.60
CA TYR A 465 20.42 -11.23 6.50
C TYR A 465 20.56 -10.82 7.95
N ARG A 466 19.56 -11.16 8.76
CA ARG A 466 19.59 -10.94 10.21
C ARG A 466 19.32 -12.24 10.93
N VAL A 467 20.34 -12.72 11.65
CA VAL A 467 20.24 -13.94 12.48
C VAL A 467 20.07 -13.55 13.94
N SER A 468 19.16 -14.22 14.63
CA SER A 468 18.99 -14.13 16.09
C SER A 468 18.85 -15.52 16.69
N ARG A 469 19.34 -15.69 17.93
CA ARG A 469 19.31 -16.96 18.66
C ARG A 469 18.20 -16.95 19.71
N PHE A 470 17.60 -18.11 19.93
CA PHE A 470 16.69 -18.32 21.07
C PHE A 470 17.43 -19.03 22.20
N THR A 471 17.54 -18.37 23.36
CA THR A 471 18.23 -18.93 24.53
C THR A 471 17.47 -20.07 25.20
N ALA A 472 16.13 -20.07 25.08
CA ALA A 472 15.26 -21.07 25.69
C ALA A 472 15.35 -22.47 25.04
N VAL A 473 15.77 -22.54 23.77
CA VAL A 473 15.89 -23.79 23.02
C VAL A 473 17.29 -23.87 22.41
N PRO A 474 18.18 -24.73 22.92
CA PRO A 474 19.53 -24.89 22.38
C PRO A 474 19.50 -25.30 20.90
N GLY A 475 20.28 -24.61 20.06
CA GLY A 475 20.33 -24.87 18.61
C GLY A 475 19.12 -24.29 17.84
N CYS A 476 18.36 -23.37 18.44
CA CYS A 476 17.27 -22.69 17.76
C CYS A 476 17.67 -21.27 17.34
N TYR A 477 17.52 -20.98 16.04
CA TYR A 477 17.85 -19.69 15.43
C TYR A 477 16.67 -19.14 14.65
N ARG A 478 16.67 -17.82 14.43
CA ARG A 478 15.80 -17.18 13.46
C ARG A 478 16.64 -16.49 12.42
N LEU A 479 16.36 -16.74 11.15
CA LEU A 479 16.93 -16.05 10.01
C LEU A 479 15.83 -15.23 9.33
N VAL A 480 15.98 -13.91 9.39
CA VAL A 480 15.13 -12.96 8.64
C VAL A 480 15.89 -12.53 7.40
N VAL A 481 15.33 -12.81 6.22
CA VAL A 481 15.86 -12.39 4.93
C VAL A 481 15.07 -11.18 4.46
N ARG A 482 15.72 -10.02 4.47
CA ARG A 482 15.17 -8.79 3.89
C ARG A 482 15.46 -8.78 2.40
N HIS A 483 14.45 -8.57 1.59
CA HIS A 483 14.62 -8.56 0.14
C HIS A 483 13.86 -7.39 -0.50
N GLY A 484 14.47 -6.80 -1.53
CA GLY A 484 13.82 -5.84 -2.39
C GLY A 484 12.94 -6.53 -3.44
N PHE A 485 12.19 -5.74 -4.19
CA PHE A 485 11.27 -6.29 -5.20
C PHE A 485 11.98 -6.85 -6.47
N MET A 486 13.28 -6.57 -6.63
CA MET A 486 14.13 -7.11 -7.71
C MET A 486 15.09 -8.20 -7.24
N ASP A 487 15.19 -8.43 -5.93
CA ASP A 487 16.07 -9.45 -5.40
C ASP A 487 15.51 -10.85 -5.66
N GLU A 488 16.37 -11.77 -6.07
CA GLU A 488 16.02 -13.20 -6.02
C GLU A 488 15.92 -13.65 -4.57
N VAL A 489 14.71 -14.07 -4.20
CA VAL A 489 14.34 -14.33 -2.79
C VAL A 489 14.80 -15.70 -2.33
N ILE A 490 14.86 -16.67 -3.23
CA ILE A 490 15.16 -18.07 -2.91
C ILE A 490 16.28 -18.55 -3.82
N SER A 491 17.43 -18.81 -3.20
CA SER A 491 18.55 -19.50 -3.84
C SER A 491 18.15 -20.94 -4.16
N PRO A 492 18.66 -21.54 -5.25
CA PRO A 492 18.46 -22.95 -5.54
C PRO A 492 18.86 -23.88 -4.39
N ASP A 493 19.86 -23.49 -3.59
CA ASP A 493 20.26 -24.15 -2.36
C ASP A 493 19.99 -23.27 -1.13
N LEU A 494 18.72 -23.24 -0.72
CA LEU A 494 18.30 -22.51 0.47
C LEU A 494 18.99 -23.03 1.74
N ALA A 495 19.27 -24.32 1.81
CA ALA A 495 19.87 -24.94 2.99
C ALA A 495 21.32 -24.48 3.20
N ALA A 496 22.11 -24.41 2.12
CA ALA A 496 23.47 -23.87 2.19
C ALA A 496 23.48 -22.40 2.63
N LEU A 497 22.58 -21.60 2.08
CA LEU A 497 22.43 -20.20 2.48
C LEU A 497 22.09 -20.06 3.98
N VAL A 498 21.13 -20.85 4.48
CA VAL A 498 20.74 -20.83 5.90
C VAL A 498 21.92 -21.25 6.78
N TYR A 499 22.65 -22.31 6.39
CA TYR A 499 23.81 -22.79 7.10
C TYR A 499 24.91 -21.71 7.18
N GLU A 500 25.29 -21.11 6.05
CA GLU A 500 26.32 -20.06 5.98
C GLU A 500 25.98 -18.85 6.84
N GLN A 501 24.72 -18.40 6.79
CA GLN A 501 24.30 -17.23 7.57
C GLN A 501 24.28 -17.51 9.08
N VAL A 502 23.81 -18.68 9.49
CA VAL A 502 23.82 -19.09 10.91
C VAL A 502 25.25 -19.27 11.39
N ARG A 503 26.10 -19.95 10.61
CA ARG A 503 27.53 -20.14 10.93
C ARG A 503 28.26 -18.82 11.07
N GLY A 504 28.07 -17.89 10.12
CA GLY A 504 28.67 -16.57 10.17
C GLY A 504 28.19 -15.74 11.36
N ALA A 505 26.95 -15.91 11.82
CA ALA A 505 26.45 -15.23 13.02
C ALA A 505 27.06 -15.78 14.32
N ILE A 506 27.31 -17.10 14.39
CA ILE A 506 27.98 -17.71 15.52
C ILE A 506 29.44 -17.25 15.60
N LEU A 507 30.15 -17.18 14.46
CA LEU A 507 31.55 -16.71 14.40
C LEU A 507 31.68 -15.23 14.77
N ARG A 508 30.82 -14.35 14.26
CA ARG A 508 30.84 -12.91 14.64
C ARG A 508 30.66 -12.71 16.14
N ARG A 509 29.86 -13.52 16.78
CA ARG A 509 29.69 -13.47 18.22
C ARG A 509 30.99 -13.87 18.96
N GLN A 510 31.77 -14.80 18.43
CA GLN A 510 33.08 -15.14 18.95
C GLN A 510 34.04 -13.95 18.89
N ASP A 511 34.04 -13.23 17.76
CA ASP A 511 34.87 -12.04 17.56
C ASP A 511 34.49 -10.91 18.51
N ASP A 512 33.18 -10.65 18.69
CA ASP A 512 32.66 -9.64 19.60
C ASP A 512 33.00 -9.95 21.07
N GLU A 513 32.89 -11.22 21.47
CA GLU A 513 33.27 -11.67 22.81
C GLU A 513 34.81 -11.59 23.05
N THR A 514 35.61 -11.82 22.00
CA THR A 514 37.08 -11.71 22.05
C THR A 514 37.55 -10.25 22.03
N GLN A 515 36.85 -9.34 21.38
CA GLN A 515 37.15 -7.90 21.36
C GLN A 515 36.71 -7.15 22.63
N SER A 516 35.76 -7.71 23.36
CA SER A 516 35.29 -7.13 24.63
C SER A 516 36.19 -7.45 25.84
N GLU A 517 37.31 -8.17 25.63
CA GLU A 517 38.35 -8.34 26.68
C GLU A 517 39.13 -7.04 26.83
N PRO A 518 39.30 -6.53 28.09
CA PRO A 518 40.15 -5.39 28.33
C PRO A 518 41.59 -5.77 27.94
N ARG A 519 42.18 -5.04 26.98
CA ARG A 519 43.61 -5.11 26.71
C ARG A 519 44.36 -4.95 28.04
N PRO A 520 45.36 -5.80 28.38
CA PRO A 520 46.21 -5.58 29.53
C PRO A 520 46.87 -4.21 29.38
N GLU A 521 46.68 -3.34 30.36
CA GLU A 521 47.42 -2.08 30.47
C GLU A 521 48.91 -2.41 30.47
N MET A 522 49.59 -2.13 29.36
CA MET A 522 51.05 -2.01 29.35
C MET A 522 51.42 -0.77 30.11
N ASP A 523 52.13 -0.96 31.23
CA ASP A 523 52.80 0.06 32.03
C ASP A 523 53.55 1.05 31.13
N GLU A 524 53.02 2.23 30.93
CA GLU A 524 53.72 3.41 30.42
C GLU A 524 54.34 4.19 31.59
N LYS A 525 55.42 3.65 32.18
CA LYS A 525 56.41 4.44 32.86
C LYS A 525 57.64 4.52 31.98
N THR A 526 57.80 5.62 31.31
CA THR A 526 59.05 6.31 30.92
C THR A 526 58.86 7.07 29.63
N GLN A 527 58.59 8.33 29.70
CA GLN A 527 59.37 9.39 29.04
C GLN A 527 58.77 10.77 29.33
N GLN A 528 59.49 11.43 30.19
CA GLN A 528 59.36 12.82 30.57
C GLN A 528 60.19 13.68 29.58
N LYS A 529 59.68 14.91 29.32
CA LYS A 529 60.33 16.11 28.77
C LYS A 529 59.94 16.48 27.32
N SER A 530 59.19 17.53 27.18
CA SER A 530 59.62 18.94 26.99
C SER A 530 58.42 19.78 26.51
N SER A 531 58.14 20.82 27.27
CA SER A 531 57.33 22.00 26.86
C SER A 531 58.16 22.94 25.97
N PRO A 532 57.69 24.04 25.37
CA PRO A 532 56.90 25.09 26.01
C PRO A 532 55.81 25.81 25.20
N GLN A 533 54.93 26.51 25.92
CA GLN A 533 54.42 27.89 25.80
C GLN A 533 53.78 28.33 24.47
N ASP A 534 52.59 28.87 24.40
CA ASP A 534 52.16 30.17 24.93
C ASP A 534 50.61 30.35 24.90
N ASP A 535 50.16 31.08 25.85
CA ASP A 535 48.91 31.66 26.33
C ASP A 535 48.38 32.82 25.44
N PRO A 536 47.30 33.56 25.73
CA PRO A 536 46.08 33.36 26.53
C PRO A 536 44.79 33.97 25.91
N SER A 537 43.62 33.70 26.42
CA SER A 537 42.62 34.66 26.90
C SER A 537 41.28 34.03 27.33
N SER A 538 41.05 34.17 28.61
CA SER A 538 39.75 33.99 29.33
C SER A 538 39.01 35.34 29.38
N PRO A 539 37.89 35.55 30.11
CA PRO A 539 37.09 34.85 31.11
C PRO A 539 35.55 35.17 31.05
N PRO A 540 34.74 35.14 32.14
CA PRO A 540 34.38 34.14 33.15
C PRO A 540 32.89 34.08 33.55
N GLY A 541 32.58 33.20 34.53
CA GLY A 541 31.55 33.37 35.54
C GLY A 541 30.30 32.51 35.39
N THR A 542 29.70 31.90 36.33
CA THR A 542 29.63 31.82 37.80
C THR A 542 28.77 30.58 38.11
N ALA A 543 29.23 29.66 38.91
CA ALA A 543 28.93 29.35 40.31
C ALA A 543 27.47 29.06 40.70
N THR A 544 27.20 27.84 41.19
CA THR A 544 26.86 27.53 42.57
C THR A 544 26.58 26.04 42.79
N THR A 545 27.32 25.48 43.69
CA THR A 545 27.07 24.30 44.53
C THR A 545 26.35 24.76 45.83
N PRO A 546 25.94 23.93 46.82
CA PRO A 546 26.30 22.55 47.19
C PRO A 546 25.17 21.76 47.91
N GLU A 547 25.61 20.65 48.51
CA GLU A 547 25.18 19.91 49.74
C GLU A 547 24.61 18.52 49.47
N GLU A 548 25.12 17.53 49.97
CA GLU A 548 25.74 16.89 51.10
C GLU A 548 25.19 15.48 51.31
N THR A 549 26.07 14.57 51.54
CA THR A 549 26.00 13.16 51.97
C THR A 549 25.25 12.92 53.29
N PRO A 550 24.93 11.65 53.73
CA PRO A 550 25.97 10.67 54.03
C PRO A 550 25.66 9.17 53.83
N SER A 551 26.73 8.47 53.61
CA SER A 551 27.14 7.08 53.94
C SER A 551 26.22 6.11 54.67
N ALA A 552 26.18 4.85 54.13
CA ALA A 552 26.23 3.65 54.96
C ALA A 552 26.87 2.48 54.21
N THR A 553 27.95 2.02 54.76
CA THR A 553 28.73 0.82 54.49
C THR A 553 27.91 -0.47 54.64
N SER A 554 27.97 -1.38 53.69
CA SER A 554 28.00 -2.82 53.98
C SER A 554 28.64 -3.55 52.82
N GLY A 555 29.79 -4.13 53.08
CA GLY A 555 30.52 -4.99 52.16
C GLY A 555 29.77 -6.29 51.89
N THR A 556 29.70 -6.64 50.62
CA THR A 556 29.44 -8.01 50.22
C THR A 556 30.40 -8.31 49.08
N THR A 557 31.32 -9.19 49.36
CA THR A 557 32.29 -9.80 48.47
C THR A 557 31.57 -10.44 47.28
N SER A 558 31.78 -9.89 46.09
CA SER A 558 31.40 -10.55 44.81
C SER A 558 32.34 -11.72 44.57
N PRO A 559 31.83 -12.91 44.21
CA PRO A 559 32.71 -14.00 43.81
C PRO A 559 33.36 -13.68 42.47
N SER A 560 34.65 -13.78 42.42
CA SER A 560 35.54 -13.78 41.27
C SER A 560 34.95 -14.62 40.12
N ARG A 561 34.64 -13.97 39.01
CA ARG A 561 34.19 -14.60 37.78
C ARG A 561 35.39 -15.32 37.16
N ALA A 562 35.40 -16.64 37.21
CA ALA A 562 36.37 -17.48 36.55
C ALA A 562 36.19 -17.46 35.02
N PRO A 563 37.23 -17.79 34.24
CA PRO A 563 37.56 -17.08 33.01
C PRO A 563 37.08 -17.76 31.72
N THR A 564 37.09 -16.98 30.74
CA THR A 564 37.16 -16.97 29.25
C THR A 564 37.25 -18.29 28.47
N THR A 565 37.73 -19.38 29.01
CA THR A 565 37.79 -20.70 28.33
C THR A 565 36.44 -21.39 28.20
N ALA A 566 35.46 -21.08 29.02
CA ALA A 566 34.12 -21.67 28.98
C ALA A 566 33.28 -21.13 27.81
N SER A 567 33.49 -19.87 27.40
CA SER A 567 32.74 -19.25 26.30
C SER A 567 33.20 -19.79 24.92
N SER A 568 34.53 -19.86 24.71
CA SER A 568 35.07 -20.38 23.43
C SER A 568 34.75 -21.86 23.22
N THR A 569 34.71 -22.65 24.29
CA THR A 569 34.31 -24.08 24.25
C THR A 569 32.81 -24.22 23.93
N ALA A 570 31.96 -23.33 24.45
CA ALA A 570 30.53 -23.33 24.15
C ALA A 570 30.25 -22.97 22.68
N ILE A 571 30.97 -22.01 22.12
CA ILE A 571 30.84 -21.59 20.71
C ILE A 571 31.34 -22.71 19.77
N SER A 572 32.48 -23.34 20.09
CA SER A 572 32.99 -24.47 19.28
C SER A 572 32.05 -25.67 19.30
N ALA A 573 31.41 -25.95 20.44
CA ALA A 573 30.38 -26.99 20.54
C ALA A 573 29.11 -26.64 19.72
N GLU A 574 28.72 -25.36 19.68
CA GLU A 574 27.59 -24.88 18.89
C GLU A 574 27.87 -24.98 17.39
N LEU A 575 29.07 -24.62 16.93
CA LEU A 575 29.51 -24.82 15.54
C LEU A 575 29.54 -26.29 15.17
N SER A 576 30.15 -27.15 15.97
CA SER A 576 30.20 -28.58 15.75
C SER A 576 28.80 -29.22 15.68
N ARG A 577 27.85 -28.72 16.45
CA ARG A 577 26.43 -29.14 16.39
C ARG A 577 25.80 -28.75 15.07
N LEU A 578 26.02 -27.49 14.60
CA LEU A 578 25.51 -27.00 13.33
C LEU A 578 26.06 -27.81 12.14
N ASP A 579 27.39 -28.05 12.13
CA ASP A 579 28.08 -28.80 11.07
C ASP A 579 27.55 -30.24 10.98
N ARG A 580 27.41 -30.90 12.12
CA ARG A 580 26.84 -32.27 12.18
C ARG A 580 25.39 -32.32 11.73
N ALA A 581 24.58 -31.33 12.13
CA ALA A 581 23.17 -31.27 11.73
C ALA A 581 23.01 -31.02 10.23
N TYR A 582 23.82 -30.15 9.64
CA TYR A 582 23.83 -29.86 8.21
C TYR A 582 24.27 -31.08 7.39
N ALA A 583 25.31 -31.83 7.83
CA ALA A 583 25.80 -33.02 7.16
C ALA A 583 24.84 -34.23 7.26
N ALA A 584 24.00 -34.26 8.32
CA ALA A 584 23.13 -35.43 8.55
C ALA A 584 21.87 -35.40 7.66
N LYS A 585 20.98 -34.46 7.86
CA LYS A 585 19.70 -34.33 7.12
C LYS A 585 19.14 -32.93 7.17
N ILE A 586 18.60 -32.46 6.05
CA ILE A 586 17.92 -31.18 5.94
C ILE A 586 16.42 -31.42 5.72
N MET A 587 15.58 -30.72 6.48
CA MET A 587 14.13 -30.83 6.41
C MET A 587 13.54 -29.42 6.25
N TYR A 588 12.77 -29.19 5.19
CA TYR A 588 11.96 -27.99 4.99
C TYR A 588 10.57 -28.22 5.58
N ILE A 589 10.24 -27.56 6.69
CA ILE A 589 9.01 -27.81 7.42
C ILE A 589 8.03 -26.66 7.16
N ILE A 590 6.95 -26.98 6.45
CA ILE A 590 5.97 -26.04 5.96
C ILE A 590 4.63 -26.29 6.64
N GLY A 591 4.00 -25.24 7.15
CA GLY A 591 2.67 -25.33 7.77
C GLY A 591 1.55 -25.25 6.74
N LYS A 592 0.70 -26.27 6.68
CA LYS A 592 -0.55 -26.27 5.91
C LYS A 592 -1.72 -25.98 6.85
N GLU A 593 -1.98 -24.69 7.05
CA GLU A 593 -3.05 -24.22 7.88
C GLU A 593 -4.40 -24.33 7.15
N GLN A 594 -5.31 -25.13 7.67
CA GLN A 594 -6.72 -25.16 7.28
C GLN A 594 -7.53 -24.34 8.28
N MET A 595 -8.43 -23.51 7.79
CA MET A 595 -9.34 -22.75 8.65
C MET A 595 -10.76 -23.28 8.52
N ARG A 596 -11.46 -23.35 9.66
CA ARG A 596 -12.87 -23.73 9.71
C ARG A 596 -13.65 -22.70 10.52
N VAL A 597 -14.90 -22.48 10.15
CA VAL A 597 -15.80 -21.63 10.94
C VAL A 597 -16.19 -22.39 12.21
N ARG A 598 -15.99 -21.77 13.36
CA ARG A 598 -16.35 -22.35 14.66
C ARG A 598 -17.84 -22.60 14.75
N ASP A 599 -18.24 -23.82 15.06
CA ASP A 599 -19.64 -24.17 15.28
C ASP A 599 -20.09 -23.65 16.65
N SER A 600 -20.84 -22.55 16.65
CA SER A 600 -21.44 -21.98 17.85
C SER A 600 -22.53 -22.90 18.51
N ALA A 601 -22.79 -24.06 17.91
CA ALA A 601 -23.74 -25.04 18.45
C ALA A 601 -23.27 -25.72 19.75
N ARG A 602 -21.96 -25.61 20.10
CA ARG A 602 -21.43 -26.21 21.35
C ARG A 602 -21.48 -25.29 22.57
N LEU A 603 -21.92 -24.05 22.44
CA LEU A 603 -22.09 -23.13 23.56
C LEU A 603 -23.58 -23.09 23.93
N SER A 604 -23.92 -23.80 25.00
CA SER A 604 -25.12 -23.77 25.85
C SER A 604 -26.52 -23.63 25.17
N VAL A 605 -27.35 -24.63 25.41
CA VAL A 605 -28.77 -24.77 25.04
C VAL A 605 -29.70 -23.80 25.82
N SER A 606 -29.16 -22.86 26.59
CA SER A 606 -29.92 -21.94 27.43
C SER A 606 -29.99 -20.53 26.80
N SER A 607 -31.18 -20.11 26.42
CA SER A 607 -31.62 -18.78 25.95
C SER A 607 -31.17 -18.36 24.53
N ARG A 608 -31.77 -18.93 23.49
CA ARG A 608 -31.71 -18.41 22.12
C ARG A 608 -32.82 -17.40 21.85
N SER A 609 -32.51 -16.11 21.87
CA SER A 609 -33.32 -15.09 21.23
C SER A 609 -33.23 -15.21 19.70
N TRP A 610 -34.29 -15.00 18.96
CA TRP A 610 -34.36 -15.10 17.49
C TRP A 610 -33.37 -14.17 16.80
N SER A 611 -33.12 -12.98 17.34
CA SER A 611 -32.16 -11.99 16.82
C SER A 611 -30.70 -12.48 16.84
N THR A 612 -30.30 -13.27 17.85
CA THR A 612 -28.96 -13.84 17.96
C THR A 612 -28.71 -14.98 16.96
N SER A 613 -29.78 -15.70 16.57
CA SER A 613 -29.70 -16.78 15.57
C SER A 613 -29.47 -16.24 14.16
N VAL A 614 -30.17 -15.16 13.77
CA VAL A 614 -30.03 -14.54 12.43
C VAL A 614 -28.64 -13.88 12.25
N SER A 615 -28.16 -13.18 13.29
CA SER A 615 -26.81 -12.60 13.26
C SER A 615 -25.72 -13.67 13.21
N GLY A 616 -25.92 -14.81 13.84
CA GLY A 616 -25.02 -15.97 13.79
C GLY A 616 -24.94 -16.61 12.39
N MET A 617 -26.09 -16.72 11.70
CA MET A 617 -26.14 -17.26 10.33
C MET A 617 -25.46 -16.32 9.33
N GLY A 618 -25.73 -15.01 9.42
CA GLY A 618 -25.07 -14.00 8.58
C GLY A 618 -23.54 -14.01 8.75
N ARG A 619 -23.06 -14.05 10.00
CA ARG A 619 -21.62 -14.16 10.28
C ARG A 619 -21.00 -15.42 9.68
N ARG A 620 -21.66 -16.57 9.78
CA ARG A 620 -21.18 -17.83 9.18
C ARG A 620 -21.10 -17.75 7.68
N LEU A 621 -22.09 -17.18 7.01
CA LEU A 621 -22.10 -17.00 5.56
C LEU A 621 -20.93 -16.10 5.11
N VAL A 622 -20.70 -14.98 5.79
CA VAL A 622 -19.61 -14.07 5.50
C VAL A 622 -18.25 -14.75 5.69
N LEU A 623 -18.05 -15.49 6.79
CA LEU A 623 -16.80 -16.20 7.05
C LEU A 623 -16.58 -17.37 6.09
N SER A 624 -17.61 -18.12 5.71
CA SER A 624 -17.47 -19.20 4.71
C SER A 624 -17.16 -18.66 3.33
N THR A 625 -17.76 -17.54 2.92
CA THR A 625 -17.42 -16.85 1.67
C THR A 625 -15.97 -16.36 1.70
N PHE A 626 -15.51 -15.76 2.80
CA PHE A 626 -14.13 -15.38 2.99
C PHE A 626 -13.16 -16.56 2.85
N LEU A 627 -13.45 -17.70 3.50
CA LEU A 627 -12.61 -18.89 3.41
C LEU A 627 -12.58 -19.46 1.99
N TRP A 628 -13.72 -19.47 1.31
CA TRP A 628 -13.78 -19.92 -0.10
C TRP A 628 -12.91 -19.03 -1.02
N ILE A 629 -13.01 -17.70 -0.91
CA ILE A 629 -12.16 -16.78 -1.67
C ILE A 629 -10.68 -17.01 -1.32
N ARG A 630 -10.35 -17.10 -0.01
CA ARG A 630 -8.99 -17.32 0.47
C ARG A 630 -8.36 -18.59 -0.09
N ASP A 631 -9.09 -19.69 -0.07
CA ASP A 631 -8.56 -20.99 -0.50
C ASP A 631 -8.37 -21.05 -2.03
N ASN A 632 -9.18 -20.32 -2.79
CA ASN A 632 -9.05 -20.20 -4.24
C ASN A 632 -7.98 -19.18 -4.68
N THR A 633 -7.62 -18.20 -3.84
CA THR A 633 -6.60 -17.18 -4.17
C THR A 633 -5.21 -17.50 -3.62
N ARG A 634 -5.08 -18.53 -2.81
CA ARG A 634 -3.83 -18.90 -2.14
C ARG A 634 -2.76 -19.32 -3.16
N ALA A 635 -1.60 -18.64 -3.14
CA ALA A 635 -0.44 -19.05 -3.92
C ALA A 635 -0.01 -20.46 -3.48
N LYS A 636 0.12 -21.38 -4.42
CA LYS A 636 0.56 -22.75 -4.14
C LYS A 636 2.05 -22.76 -3.77
N ILE A 637 2.44 -23.58 -2.80
CA ILE A 637 3.81 -23.79 -2.31
C ILE A 637 4.79 -24.20 -3.43
N ALA A 638 4.26 -24.76 -4.52
CA ALA A 638 5.02 -25.09 -5.74
C ALA A 638 5.86 -23.94 -6.32
N ASN A 639 5.54 -22.68 -5.97
CA ASN A 639 6.32 -21.51 -6.40
C ASN A 639 7.65 -21.35 -5.67
N LEU A 640 7.92 -22.13 -4.60
CA LEU A 640 9.12 -21.99 -3.78
C LEU A 640 10.34 -22.76 -4.32
N ARG A 641 10.26 -23.47 -5.46
CA ARG A 641 11.37 -24.23 -6.08
C ARG A 641 12.24 -25.03 -5.08
N LEU A 642 11.63 -25.53 -4.00
CA LEU A 642 12.31 -26.34 -3.00
C LEU A 642 12.47 -27.78 -3.50
N ALA A 643 13.52 -28.46 -3.03
CA ALA A 643 13.71 -29.91 -3.25
C ALA A 643 12.58 -30.65 -2.53
N MET A 644 11.64 -31.18 -3.29
CA MET A 644 10.38 -31.76 -2.77
C MET A 644 10.59 -33.03 -1.91
N ASP A 645 11.68 -33.72 -2.11
CA ASP A 645 12.12 -34.89 -1.31
C ASP A 645 12.47 -34.52 0.16
N ARG A 646 12.78 -33.26 0.40
CA ARG A 646 13.15 -32.72 1.73
C ARG A 646 12.02 -31.93 2.40
N VAL A 647 10.85 -31.86 1.77
CA VAL A 647 9.69 -31.07 2.30
C VAL A 647 8.84 -31.96 3.21
N VAL A 648 8.54 -31.43 4.39
CA VAL A 648 7.59 -31.98 5.36
C VAL A 648 6.44 -31.01 5.55
N GLU A 649 5.23 -31.38 5.16
CA GLU A 649 4.03 -30.61 5.40
C GLU A 649 3.40 -30.97 6.75
N VAL A 650 3.25 -29.98 7.63
CA VAL A 650 2.55 -30.13 8.91
C VAL A 650 1.16 -29.51 8.79
N GLY A 651 0.15 -30.37 8.68
CA GLY A 651 -1.25 -29.93 8.64
C GLY A 651 -1.79 -29.62 10.02
N PHE A 652 -2.46 -28.47 10.15
CA PHE A 652 -3.22 -28.13 11.36
C PHE A 652 -4.49 -27.34 11.01
N VAL A 653 -5.52 -27.53 11.83
CA VAL A 653 -6.83 -26.90 11.65
C VAL A 653 -6.98 -25.80 12.69
N LYS A 654 -7.45 -24.65 12.26
CA LYS A 654 -7.73 -23.51 13.10
C LYS A 654 -9.18 -23.07 12.94
N GLU A 655 -9.86 -22.81 14.06
CA GLU A 655 -11.25 -22.33 14.07
C GLU A 655 -11.29 -20.81 14.17
N ILE A 656 -12.15 -20.18 13.35
CA ILE A 656 -12.38 -18.72 13.30
C ILE A 656 -13.83 -18.34 13.59
#